data_995aa7a8fae3dae0e3bc1afd42ac9921
#
_entry.id   995aa7a8fae3dae0e3bc1afd42ac9921
#
_cell.length_a   1.000
_cell.length_b   1.000
_cell.length_c   1.000
_cell.angle_alpha   90.00
_cell.angle_beta   90.00
_cell.angle_gamma   90.00
#
_symmetry.space_group_name_H-M   'P 1'
#
loop_
_entity.id
_entity.type
_entity.pdbx_description
1 polymer ?
#
loop_
_entity_poly.entity_id
_entity_poly.type
_entity_poly.pdbx_seq_one_letter_code
_entity_poly.pdbx_strand_id
1 'polypeptide(L)'
;MEGKVDPDYGPYIVADSDWYEPLERCDDAASRFSLTERELPVDWERNQHGVWDVLTPVSGPRLPDQGWKIHITATIDIAEETIDQAWEVCRRLNIPWKFLRSRRVTHIFNSKYANRAASGKVITVYPRNAEELRVALTDLDAVLGGRPGPYVLSDRRWNRGPVSVRYGAFTLMWCELPDGSRVPALRDPLGNAVPDRRRPVFTVPEWADVPDFLAAGFATAVAEADDTLNGYTVLKALHFSNGGGVYLAEAPDGTEVVLKEARPHAGLDASGADAVDRLYNEWSALAAVGHLPFVPRPIEYFTAWEHHYLVMEHIQGESLGTWMGRDYPLTRHAPGERVRAVYTTLVLDYLRQVEAVVEALHNAGLAFGDLHPYNVLIRDDDTIALVDFELATAVDTERTAVLGAPGFIDPSLTSARDCDLYALGCCQLAALMPLTGLLQRTPAVLGHLLEMATSAFPTLPAAYVERMAERLALSPNLRPHVPGRRTHAVPALTPPRTDALLRGIGRSADTTRTDRLYPGDIAGHQDGAVLGLAHGAPGVLLAQLSTGACVDPGHLAWLERAARQAPARTPLGLYDGLAGTAWLLHRLGHPLAGELIDRILSSRLPSSPGLFSGLTGIAHLLLDAGEPDAGLKVAAAVRDRVGERDVLDRPGLMYGWSGPAVLLARCARLTGDEEWAKAAATAVRADLKHARELDGTLQMRSSQRLLPYLAEGSAGVALAAMALPEAQATAIDVTGIVSGAARAAAVHTVVQAGLFNGRSGLAYFLSHASAHVPQAPSWAEHQMRLLSLHVADHDGAQVLYGNQLLRLSTDLATGSAGALLAAQATKTSGARLLPGAHPTQG
;
A
#
# COMPACT_ATOMS: atom_id res chain seq x y z
N MET A 1 -5.11 12.78 -5.71
CA MET A 1 -3.78 12.69 -5.07
C MET A 1 -3.95 11.95 -3.75
N GLU A 2 -3.18 10.90 -3.49
CA GLU A 2 -3.17 10.22 -2.20
C GLU A 2 -2.24 10.98 -1.26
N GLY A 3 -2.79 11.71 -0.32
CA GLY A 3 -2.02 12.34 0.75
C GLY A 3 -1.97 11.50 2.02
N LYS A 4 -2.69 10.36 2.05
CA LYS A 4 -2.54 9.35 3.11
C LYS A 4 -1.67 8.22 2.60
N VAL A 5 -0.59 7.93 3.32
CA VAL A 5 0.20 6.72 3.09
C VAL A 5 -0.69 5.50 3.32
N ASP A 6 -0.59 4.53 2.42
CA ASP A 6 -1.27 3.26 2.59
C ASP A 6 -0.76 2.58 3.89
N PRO A 7 -1.63 2.29 4.85
CA PRO A 7 -1.23 1.69 6.13
C PRO A 7 -0.45 0.39 5.98
N ASP A 8 -0.65 -0.35 4.89
CA ASP A 8 0.04 -1.61 4.63
C ASP A 8 1.56 -1.43 4.47
N TYR A 9 2.03 -0.22 4.10
CA TYR A 9 3.47 0.10 4.02
C TYR A 9 4.11 0.35 5.39
N GLY A 10 3.35 0.71 6.41
CA GLY A 10 3.85 1.04 7.74
C GLY A 10 4.83 0.01 8.33
N PRO A 11 4.49 -1.29 8.36
CA PRO A 11 5.37 -2.32 8.88
C PRO A 11 6.69 -2.48 8.11
N TYR A 12 6.72 -2.12 6.84
CA TYR A 12 7.88 -2.34 5.96
C TYR A 12 8.89 -1.19 5.92
N ILE A 13 8.60 -0.07 6.57
CA ILE A 13 9.50 1.10 6.59
C ILE A 13 10.29 1.24 7.90
N VAL A 14 10.17 0.29 8.82
CA VAL A 14 10.71 0.38 10.18
C VAL A 14 12.09 -0.29 10.29
N ALA A 15 12.31 -1.37 9.54
CA ALA A 15 13.51 -2.19 9.65
C ALA A 15 14.71 -1.61 8.91
N ASP A 16 14.47 -0.85 7.84
CA ASP A 16 15.52 -0.27 7.00
C ASP A 16 15.16 1.17 6.58
N SER A 17 16.18 2.04 6.46
CA SER A 17 15.99 3.43 6.07
C SER A 17 15.79 3.60 4.56
N ASP A 18 16.33 2.71 3.75
CA ASP A 18 16.40 2.85 2.29
C ASP A 18 15.45 1.91 1.55
N TRP A 19 15.19 0.72 2.10
CA TRP A 19 14.42 -0.34 1.46
C TRP A 19 13.16 -0.72 2.24
N TYR A 20 12.16 -1.24 1.53
CA TYR A 20 11.04 -1.92 2.16
C TYR A 20 11.50 -3.27 2.68
N GLU A 21 11.52 -3.43 4.00
CA GLU A 21 11.93 -4.66 4.68
C GLU A 21 10.83 -5.15 5.62
N PRO A 22 10.60 -6.47 5.67
CA PRO A 22 9.60 -7.03 6.56
C PRO A 22 10.05 -6.93 8.02
N LEU A 23 9.10 -7.00 8.95
CA LEU A 23 9.33 -6.85 10.39
C LEU A 23 10.28 -7.89 10.98
N GLU A 24 10.47 -9.02 10.32
CA GLU A 24 11.45 -10.04 10.67
C GLU A 24 12.89 -9.49 10.70
N ARG A 25 13.13 -8.42 9.96
CA ARG A 25 14.42 -7.71 9.91
C ARG A 25 14.58 -6.66 11.02
N CYS A 26 13.52 -6.34 11.76
CA CYS A 26 13.56 -5.49 12.95
C CYS A 26 14.10 -6.21 14.20
N ASP A 27 14.45 -7.48 14.10
CA ASP A 27 14.84 -8.31 15.23
C ASP A 27 16.28 -7.98 15.66
N ASP A 28 16.43 -7.00 16.55
CA ASP A 28 17.68 -6.76 17.24
C ASP A 28 17.73 -7.59 18.56
N ALA A 29 18.92 -8.11 18.89
CA ALA A 29 19.12 -8.96 20.06
C ALA A 29 18.75 -8.26 21.38
N ALA A 30 18.89 -6.92 21.45
CA ALA A 30 18.63 -6.16 22.65
C ALA A 30 17.13 -6.02 22.96
N SER A 31 16.27 -6.15 21.93
CA SER A 31 14.81 -6.06 22.10
C SER A 31 14.10 -7.41 22.26
N ARG A 32 14.80 -8.55 22.09
CA ARG A 32 14.23 -9.89 22.20
C ARG A 32 13.75 -10.20 23.60
N PHE A 33 12.67 -10.95 23.70
CA PHE A 33 12.23 -11.54 24.97
C PHE A 33 13.15 -12.71 25.34
N SER A 34 13.42 -12.88 26.63
CA SER A 34 14.38 -13.88 27.14
C SER A 34 14.00 -15.31 26.76
N LEU A 35 12.72 -15.63 26.66
CA LEU A 35 12.24 -16.93 26.25
C LEU A 35 12.69 -17.31 24.81
N THR A 36 12.90 -16.33 23.92
CA THR A 36 13.39 -16.57 22.54
C THR A 36 14.76 -17.26 22.50
N GLU A 37 15.62 -17.00 23.51
CA GLU A 37 16.98 -17.52 23.57
C GLU A 37 17.14 -18.61 24.66
N ARG A 38 16.11 -18.82 25.50
CA ARG A 38 16.12 -19.83 26.58
C ARG A 38 16.19 -21.24 26.00
N GLU A 39 17.05 -22.08 26.57
CA GLU A 39 17.08 -23.52 26.25
C GLU A 39 15.75 -24.18 26.69
N LEU A 40 15.14 -24.93 25.78
CA LEU A 40 13.86 -25.58 25.99
C LEU A 40 14.07 -26.99 26.60
N PRO A 41 13.08 -27.50 27.34
CA PRO A 41 13.06 -28.92 27.73
C PRO A 41 13.10 -29.84 26.50
N VAL A 42 13.65 -31.02 26.63
CA VAL A 42 13.86 -32.00 25.53
C VAL A 42 12.58 -32.48 24.86
N ASP A 43 11.45 -32.31 25.50
CA ASP A 43 10.11 -32.66 25.03
C ASP A 43 9.41 -31.47 24.31
N TRP A 44 10.11 -30.35 24.10
CA TRP A 44 9.62 -29.18 23.37
C TRP A 44 10.57 -28.77 22.24
N GLU A 45 10.02 -28.30 21.14
CA GLU A 45 10.75 -27.73 20.00
C GLU A 45 10.32 -26.27 19.73
N ARG A 46 11.28 -25.48 19.23
CA ARG A 46 11.05 -24.11 18.79
C ARG A 46 11.22 -24.05 17.28
N ASN A 47 10.22 -23.45 16.63
CA ASN A 47 10.29 -23.11 15.22
C ASN A 47 10.01 -21.60 15.07
N GLN A 48 10.83 -20.89 14.28
CA GLN A 48 10.57 -19.50 13.93
C GLN A 48 9.66 -19.42 12.72
N HIS A 49 8.60 -18.61 12.81
CA HIS A 49 7.72 -18.32 11.69
C HIS A 49 7.45 -16.80 11.60
N GLY A 50 8.17 -16.12 10.72
CA GLY A 50 8.15 -14.66 10.64
C GLY A 50 8.65 -14.05 11.96
N VAL A 51 7.87 -13.13 12.51
CA VAL A 51 8.14 -12.46 13.81
C VAL A 51 7.73 -13.29 15.03
N TRP A 52 7.28 -14.52 14.84
CA TRP A 52 6.77 -15.40 15.88
C TRP A 52 7.74 -16.52 16.21
N ASP A 53 7.93 -16.81 17.48
CA ASP A 53 8.44 -18.08 17.96
C ASP A 53 7.24 -19.00 18.24
N VAL A 54 7.27 -20.19 17.63
CA VAL A 54 6.24 -21.22 17.78
C VAL A 54 6.85 -22.35 18.63
N LEU A 55 6.26 -22.61 19.79
CA LEU A 55 6.67 -23.67 20.69
C LEU A 55 5.68 -24.83 20.60
N THR A 56 6.19 -26.01 20.29
CA THR A 56 5.38 -27.22 20.04
C THR A 56 5.91 -28.38 20.87
N PRO A 57 5.06 -29.14 21.57
CA PRO A 57 5.46 -30.39 22.18
C PRO A 57 5.92 -31.40 21.13
N VAL A 58 7.05 -32.07 21.34
CA VAL A 58 7.61 -33.10 20.44
C VAL A 58 6.67 -34.30 20.34
N SER A 59 5.95 -34.60 21.41
CA SER A 59 4.98 -35.71 21.47
C SER A 59 3.57 -35.21 21.77
N GLY A 60 2.57 -35.81 21.14
CA GLY A 60 1.17 -35.46 21.36
C GLY A 60 0.31 -35.62 20.09
N PRO A 61 -1.01 -35.47 20.21
CA PRO A 61 -1.92 -35.49 19.07
C PRO A 61 -1.63 -34.34 18.11
N ARG A 62 -1.79 -34.61 16.81
CA ARG A 62 -1.67 -33.57 15.77
C ARG A 62 -2.70 -32.47 15.99
N LEU A 63 -2.30 -31.20 15.78
CA LEU A 63 -3.21 -30.07 15.76
C LEU A 63 -4.25 -30.23 14.63
N PRO A 64 -5.53 -29.90 14.87
CA PRO A 64 -6.50 -29.75 13.80
C PRO A 64 -6.12 -28.56 12.89
N ASP A 65 -6.62 -28.55 11.67
CA ASP A 65 -6.35 -27.46 10.72
C ASP A 65 -6.97 -26.13 11.18
N GLN A 66 -8.02 -26.17 11.98
CA GLN A 66 -8.78 -25.00 12.50
C GLN A 66 -9.49 -25.34 13.81
N GLY A 67 -9.85 -24.31 14.57
CA GLY A 67 -10.54 -24.48 15.85
C GLY A 67 -10.59 -23.18 16.65
N TRP A 68 -11.01 -23.31 17.90
CA TRP A 68 -10.98 -22.21 18.88
C TRP A 68 -9.54 -22.00 19.37
N LYS A 69 -9.03 -20.80 19.21
CA LYS A 69 -7.71 -20.38 19.68
C LYS A 69 -7.83 -19.26 20.71
N ILE A 70 -6.85 -19.18 21.60
CA ILE A 70 -6.76 -18.17 22.63
C ILE A 70 -5.72 -17.14 22.20
N HIS A 71 -6.07 -15.87 22.20
CA HIS A 71 -5.12 -14.76 22.07
C HIS A 71 -4.94 -14.09 23.42
N ILE A 72 -3.70 -13.70 23.71
CA ILE A 72 -3.35 -12.97 24.93
C ILE A 72 -2.67 -11.68 24.51
N THR A 73 -3.13 -10.58 25.13
CA THR A 73 -2.57 -9.24 24.91
C THR A 73 -1.72 -8.84 26.13
N ALA A 74 -0.85 -7.86 25.95
CA ALA A 74 -0.07 -7.24 27.02
C ALA A 74 0.34 -5.84 26.64
N THR A 75 0.57 -4.96 27.61
CA THR A 75 1.35 -3.74 27.40
C THR A 75 2.83 -4.09 27.25
N ILE A 76 3.63 -3.20 26.67
CA ILE A 76 5.04 -3.47 26.34
C ILE A 76 5.88 -3.78 27.59
N ASP A 77 5.61 -3.11 28.67
CA ASP A 77 6.32 -3.21 29.97
C ASP A 77 6.12 -4.57 30.64
N ILE A 78 4.93 -5.18 30.54
CA ILE A 78 4.61 -6.48 31.16
C ILE A 78 4.62 -7.65 30.16
N ALA A 79 4.90 -7.40 28.87
CA ALA A 79 4.82 -8.43 27.83
C ALA A 79 5.72 -9.64 28.13
N GLU A 80 6.93 -9.41 28.63
CA GLU A 80 7.88 -10.49 28.95
C GLU A 80 7.37 -11.39 30.08
N GLU A 81 6.90 -10.77 31.16
CA GLU A 81 6.31 -11.52 32.28
C GLU A 81 5.06 -12.29 31.85
N THR A 82 4.23 -11.68 31.01
CA THR A 82 3.03 -12.33 30.43
C THR A 82 3.40 -13.57 29.60
N ILE A 83 4.47 -13.46 28.78
CA ILE A 83 5.00 -14.59 27.99
C ILE A 83 5.51 -15.70 28.89
N ASP A 84 6.28 -15.39 29.95
CA ASP A 84 6.80 -16.37 30.88
C ASP A 84 5.67 -17.11 31.63
N GLN A 85 4.66 -16.39 32.10
CA GLN A 85 3.51 -17.01 32.76
C GLN A 85 2.68 -17.88 31.84
N ALA A 86 2.46 -17.43 30.60
CA ALA A 86 1.77 -18.24 29.58
C ALA A 86 2.57 -19.50 29.24
N TRP A 87 3.92 -19.39 29.17
CA TRP A 87 4.80 -20.54 28.97
C TRP A 87 4.58 -21.61 30.03
N GLU A 88 4.57 -21.26 31.32
CA GLU A 88 4.40 -22.23 32.40
C GLU A 88 3.04 -22.94 32.31
N VAL A 89 1.97 -22.24 31.93
CA VAL A 89 0.65 -22.86 31.75
C VAL A 89 0.65 -23.79 30.53
N CYS A 90 1.12 -23.29 29.37
CA CYS A 90 1.13 -24.08 28.11
C CYS A 90 2.02 -25.31 28.24
N ARG A 91 3.19 -25.20 28.91
CA ARG A 91 4.11 -26.31 29.18
C ARG A 91 3.45 -27.39 30.03
N ARG A 92 2.79 -27.00 31.14
CA ARG A 92 2.09 -27.93 32.04
C ARG A 92 0.94 -28.65 31.36
N LEU A 93 0.18 -27.95 30.51
CA LEU A 93 -0.96 -28.49 29.76
C LEU A 93 -0.56 -29.18 28.45
N ASN A 94 0.71 -29.11 28.06
CA ASN A 94 1.24 -29.68 26.82
C ASN A 94 0.51 -29.16 25.56
N ILE A 95 0.21 -27.84 25.52
CA ILE A 95 -0.55 -27.20 24.44
C ILE A 95 0.39 -26.36 23.57
N PRO A 96 0.40 -26.54 22.22
CA PRO A 96 1.17 -25.70 21.30
C PRO A 96 0.75 -24.24 21.36
N TRP A 97 1.72 -23.32 21.22
CA TRP A 97 1.48 -21.91 21.26
C TRP A 97 2.57 -21.12 20.54
N LYS A 98 2.35 -19.83 20.31
CA LYS A 98 3.35 -18.93 19.75
C LYS A 98 3.29 -17.55 20.44
N PHE A 99 4.40 -16.81 20.37
CA PHE A 99 4.53 -15.47 20.88
C PHE A 99 5.39 -14.59 19.97
N LEU A 100 5.18 -13.27 20.04
CA LEU A 100 6.04 -12.28 19.35
C LEU A 100 7.44 -12.29 19.98
N ARG A 101 8.48 -12.25 19.15
CA ARG A 101 9.87 -12.46 19.58
C ARG A 101 10.50 -11.29 20.31
N SER A 102 10.00 -10.06 20.14
CA SER A 102 10.68 -8.87 20.66
C SER A 102 9.71 -7.77 21.09
N ARG A 103 10.19 -6.92 22.01
CA ARG A 103 9.50 -5.71 22.47
C ARG A 103 9.24 -4.76 21.31
N ARG A 104 10.24 -4.57 20.43
CA ARG A 104 10.12 -3.69 19.25
C ARG A 104 9.01 -4.15 18.30
N VAL A 105 8.94 -5.44 17.98
CA VAL A 105 7.88 -6.00 17.15
C VAL A 105 6.52 -5.85 17.83
N THR A 106 6.44 -6.11 19.14
CA THR A 106 5.20 -5.93 19.93
C THR A 106 4.70 -4.48 19.86
N HIS A 107 5.61 -3.51 19.96
CA HIS A 107 5.30 -2.08 19.82
C HIS A 107 4.71 -1.78 18.42
N ILE A 108 5.36 -2.23 17.36
CA ILE A 108 4.92 -2.00 15.98
C ILE A 108 3.56 -2.64 15.70
N PHE A 109 3.32 -3.87 16.19
CA PHE A 109 2.03 -4.57 16.09
C PHE A 109 0.88 -3.85 16.79
N ASN A 110 1.20 -2.93 17.72
CA ASN A 110 0.22 -2.13 18.45
C ASN A 110 0.30 -0.64 18.15
N SER A 111 1.08 -0.22 17.15
CA SER A 111 1.22 1.20 16.76
C SER A 111 -0.05 1.77 16.14
N LYS A 112 -0.14 3.09 16.02
CA LYS A 112 -1.31 3.83 15.47
C LYS A 112 -1.74 3.31 14.09
N TYR A 113 -0.79 2.91 13.24
CA TYR A 113 -1.04 2.45 11.88
C TYR A 113 -1.00 0.92 11.73
N ALA A 114 -0.94 0.16 12.83
CA ALA A 114 -1.00 -1.29 12.80
C ALA A 114 -2.35 -1.80 12.32
N ASN A 115 -2.36 -3.02 11.74
CA ASN A 115 -3.59 -3.67 11.30
C ASN A 115 -4.51 -3.96 12.48
N ARG A 116 -5.71 -3.36 12.49
CA ARG A 116 -6.69 -3.44 13.58
C ARG A 116 -7.12 -4.87 13.93
N ALA A 117 -7.16 -5.79 12.97
CA ALA A 117 -7.55 -7.18 13.21
C ALA A 117 -6.44 -8.03 13.86
N ALA A 118 -5.18 -7.58 13.74
CA ALA A 118 -4.02 -8.26 14.29
C ALA A 118 -3.46 -7.60 15.56
N SER A 119 -3.79 -6.33 15.79
CA SER A 119 -3.26 -5.51 16.86
C SER A 119 -3.50 -6.10 18.26
N GLY A 120 -2.53 -5.90 19.13
CA GLY A 120 -2.57 -6.30 20.54
C GLY A 120 -2.26 -7.77 20.80
N LYS A 121 -2.24 -8.63 19.79
CA LYS A 121 -1.99 -10.07 19.95
C LYS A 121 -0.50 -10.33 20.18
N VAL A 122 -0.10 -10.58 21.42
CA VAL A 122 1.28 -10.92 21.81
C VAL A 122 1.49 -12.44 21.77
N ILE A 123 0.46 -13.21 22.17
CA ILE A 123 0.50 -14.67 22.29
C ILE A 123 -0.72 -15.29 21.59
N THR A 124 -0.53 -16.47 20.99
CA THR A 124 -1.63 -17.31 20.51
C THR A 124 -1.45 -18.73 20.99
N VAL A 125 -2.46 -19.31 21.67
CA VAL A 125 -2.47 -20.70 22.14
C VAL A 125 -3.45 -21.52 21.29
N TYR A 126 -3.09 -22.78 21.00
CA TYR A 126 -3.81 -23.67 20.07
C TYR A 126 -4.34 -24.92 20.79
N PRO A 127 -5.44 -24.85 21.54
CA PRO A 127 -6.09 -26.00 22.17
C PRO A 127 -6.63 -26.93 21.07
N ARG A 128 -6.48 -28.25 21.26
CA ARG A 128 -6.86 -29.25 20.23
C ARG A 128 -8.35 -29.55 20.22
N ASN A 129 -9.04 -29.29 21.35
CA ASN A 129 -10.46 -29.58 21.53
C ASN A 129 -11.07 -28.65 22.60
N ALA A 130 -12.40 -28.77 22.82
CA ALA A 130 -13.15 -27.91 23.73
C ALA A 130 -12.72 -28.06 25.21
N GLU A 131 -12.30 -29.26 25.64
CA GLU A 131 -11.88 -29.49 27.04
C GLU A 131 -10.51 -28.84 27.28
N GLU A 132 -9.53 -29.02 26.37
CA GLU A 132 -8.25 -28.30 26.45
C GLU A 132 -8.45 -26.77 26.41
N LEU A 133 -9.38 -26.28 25.57
CA LEU A 133 -9.73 -24.87 25.53
C LEU A 133 -10.24 -24.39 26.91
N ARG A 134 -11.19 -25.14 27.51
CA ARG A 134 -11.78 -24.75 28.80
C ARG A 134 -10.72 -24.70 29.90
N VAL A 135 -9.87 -25.72 30.01
CA VAL A 135 -8.79 -25.79 31.00
C VAL A 135 -7.78 -24.68 30.78
N ALA A 136 -7.32 -24.48 29.54
CA ALA A 136 -6.36 -23.42 29.21
C ALA A 136 -6.90 -22.03 29.52
N LEU A 137 -8.16 -21.73 29.19
CA LEU A 137 -8.79 -20.45 29.54
C LEU A 137 -8.84 -20.21 31.04
N THR A 138 -9.22 -21.25 31.82
CA THR A 138 -9.32 -21.17 33.28
C THR A 138 -7.93 -20.91 33.89
N ASP A 139 -6.91 -21.64 33.46
CA ASP A 139 -5.58 -21.57 34.03
C ASP A 139 -4.83 -20.29 33.63
N LEU A 140 -5.01 -19.85 32.37
CA LEU A 140 -4.46 -18.58 31.89
C LEU A 140 -5.13 -17.39 32.59
N ASP A 141 -6.45 -17.43 32.79
CA ASP A 141 -7.16 -16.35 33.48
C ASP A 141 -6.76 -16.29 34.99
N ALA A 142 -6.49 -17.43 35.61
CA ALA A 142 -6.03 -17.49 36.98
C ALA A 142 -4.68 -16.76 37.20
N VAL A 143 -3.79 -16.76 36.21
CA VAL A 143 -2.45 -16.12 36.29
C VAL A 143 -2.38 -14.75 35.65
N LEU A 144 -3.23 -14.46 34.64
CA LEU A 144 -3.20 -13.24 33.86
C LEU A 144 -4.42 -12.34 34.04
N GLY A 145 -5.48 -12.82 34.71
CA GLY A 145 -6.71 -12.08 34.88
C GLY A 145 -6.51 -10.70 35.51
N GLY A 146 -7.14 -9.68 34.94
CA GLY A 146 -7.04 -8.30 35.40
C GLY A 146 -5.77 -7.54 35.00
N ARG A 147 -4.81 -8.17 34.28
CA ARG A 147 -3.63 -7.48 33.76
C ARG A 147 -4.00 -6.56 32.59
N PRO A 148 -3.28 -5.43 32.42
CA PRO A 148 -3.55 -4.49 31.33
C PRO A 148 -3.13 -5.07 29.97
N GLY A 149 -3.92 -4.74 28.96
CA GLY A 149 -3.62 -5.07 27.57
C GLY A 149 -4.72 -4.57 26.65
N PRO A 150 -4.42 -4.26 25.37
CA PRO A 150 -5.42 -3.75 24.45
C PRO A 150 -6.52 -4.79 24.18
N TYR A 151 -7.75 -4.33 23.97
CA TYR A 151 -8.85 -5.18 23.54
C TYR A 151 -8.65 -5.65 22.08
N VAL A 152 -8.84 -6.93 21.82
CA VAL A 152 -8.73 -7.49 20.46
C VAL A 152 -10.09 -7.43 19.75
N LEU A 153 -10.25 -6.56 18.79
CA LEU A 153 -11.53 -6.29 18.12
C LEU A 153 -12.14 -7.50 17.39
N SER A 154 -11.31 -8.43 16.91
CA SER A 154 -11.76 -9.63 16.20
C SER A 154 -12.12 -10.79 17.11
N ASP A 155 -11.94 -10.63 18.43
CA ASP A 155 -12.03 -11.69 19.41
C ASP A 155 -13.08 -11.39 20.47
N ARG A 156 -13.50 -12.42 21.21
CA ARG A 156 -14.31 -12.27 22.42
C ARG A 156 -13.45 -12.43 23.65
N ARG A 157 -13.42 -11.41 24.52
CA ARG A 157 -12.70 -11.47 25.79
C ARG A 157 -13.29 -12.51 26.72
N TRP A 158 -12.41 -13.24 27.39
CA TRP A 158 -12.73 -14.15 28.48
C TRP A 158 -12.58 -13.42 29.81
N ASN A 159 -13.67 -13.32 30.56
CA ASN A 159 -13.74 -12.60 31.85
C ASN A 159 -13.17 -11.15 31.79
N ARG A 160 -12.33 -10.79 32.78
CA ARG A 160 -11.68 -9.47 32.91
C ARG A 160 -10.16 -9.63 32.76
N GLY A 161 -9.64 -9.42 31.61
CA GLY A 161 -8.20 -9.49 31.42
C GLY A 161 -7.77 -9.58 29.97
N PRO A 162 -6.49 -9.90 29.73
CA PRO A 162 -5.92 -9.90 28.40
C PRO A 162 -6.24 -11.15 27.57
N VAL A 163 -6.97 -12.13 28.16
CA VAL A 163 -7.28 -13.41 27.51
C VAL A 163 -8.54 -13.28 26.65
N SER A 164 -8.48 -13.71 25.40
CA SER A 164 -9.60 -13.67 24.47
C SER A 164 -9.64 -14.90 23.56
N VAL A 165 -10.79 -15.17 22.95
CA VAL A 165 -11.02 -16.35 22.10
C VAL A 165 -11.52 -15.98 20.71
N ARG A 166 -11.10 -16.77 19.73
CA ARG A 166 -11.58 -16.68 18.35
C ARG A 166 -11.56 -18.06 17.68
N TYR A 167 -12.57 -18.34 16.87
CA TYR A 167 -12.52 -19.46 15.93
C TYR A 167 -11.69 -19.09 14.69
N GLY A 168 -10.77 -19.95 14.24
CA GLY A 168 -9.94 -19.64 13.08
C GLY A 168 -8.98 -20.76 12.69
N ALA A 169 -8.25 -20.58 11.61
CA ALA A 169 -7.27 -21.53 11.10
C ALA A 169 -6.05 -21.64 12.04
N PHE A 170 -5.60 -22.90 12.30
CA PHE A 170 -4.36 -23.20 13.01
C PHE A 170 -3.20 -23.39 12.03
N THR A 171 -3.52 -23.88 10.84
CA THR A 171 -2.59 -24.01 9.72
C THR A 171 -2.89 -22.98 8.64
N LEU A 172 -1.87 -22.62 7.83
CA LEU A 172 -2.04 -21.65 6.76
C LEU A 172 -2.79 -22.31 5.59
N MET A 173 -4.04 -21.93 5.39
CA MET A 173 -4.89 -22.34 4.28
C MET A 173 -5.26 -21.12 3.43
N TRP A 174 -5.42 -21.33 2.12
CA TRP A 174 -5.75 -20.29 1.16
C TRP A 174 -6.94 -20.68 0.30
N CYS A 175 -7.76 -19.71 -0.10
CA CYS A 175 -8.71 -19.83 -1.20
C CYS A 175 -8.47 -18.71 -2.22
N GLU A 176 -8.80 -19.00 -3.46
CA GLU A 176 -8.74 -18.05 -4.58
C GLU A 176 -10.10 -17.39 -4.76
N LEU A 177 -10.10 -16.06 -4.85
CA LEU A 177 -11.29 -15.27 -5.18
C LEU A 177 -11.50 -15.22 -6.70
N PRO A 178 -12.70 -14.80 -7.19
CA PRO A 178 -13.00 -14.73 -8.62
C PRO A 178 -12.04 -13.87 -9.44
N ASP A 179 -11.47 -12.83 -8.84
CA ASP A 179 -10.46 -11.94 -9.45
C ASP A 179 -9.04 -12.54 -9.50
N GLY A 180 -8.86 -13.75 -8.95
CA GLY A 180 -7.57 -14.44 -8.87
C GLY A 180 -6.73 -14.08 -7.66
N SER A 181 -7.18 -13.17 -6.81
CA SER A 181 -6.51 -12.89 -5.54
C SER A 181 -6.66 -14.05 -4.56
N ARG A 182 -5.64 -14.25 -3.70
CA ARG A 182 -5.64 -15.32 -2.69
C ARG A 182 -5.81 -14.73 -1.31
N VAL A 183 -6.75 -15.29 -0.56
CA VAL A 183 -7.04 -14.88 0.82
C VAL A 183 -6.93 -16.06 1.78
N PRO A 184 -6.60 -15.81 3.07
CA PRO A 184 -6.64 -16.86 4.08
C PRO A 184 -7.99 -17.57 4.12
N ALA A 185 -8.01 -18.89 4.37
CA ALA A 185 -9.19 -19.71 4.30
C ALA A 185 -9.45 -20.51 5.57
N LEU A 186 -10.71 -20.92 5.71
CA LEU A 186 -11.20 -21.97 6.59
C LEU A 186 -11.78 -23.11 5.74
N ARG A 187 -11.97 -24.28 6.32
CA ARG A 187 -12.73 -25.38 5.69
C ARG A 187 -14.16 -25.38 6.22
N ASP A 188 -15.11 -25.39 5.30
CA ASP A 188 -16.51 -25.66 5.64
C ASP A 188 -16.73 -27.15 5.98
N PRO A 189 -17.93 -27.57 6.47
CA PRO A 189 -18.20 -28.97 6.76
C PRO A 189 -18.13 -29.92 5.56
N LEU A 190 -18.20 -29.39 4.33
CA LEU A 190 -18.06 -30.14 3.08
C LEU A 190 -16.59 -30.26 2.63
N GLY A 191 -15.66 -29.64 3.37
CA GLY A 191 -14.24 -29.63 3.06
C GLY A 191 -13.79 -28.53 2.07
N ASN A 192 -14.69 -27.65 1.64
CA ASN A 192 -14.37 -26.55 0.75
C ASN A 192 -13.58 -25.47 1.48
N ALA A 193 -12.61 -24.85 0.79
CA ALA A 193 -11.93 -23.66 1.29
C ALA A 193 -12.82 -22.42 1.13
N VAL A 194 -13.15 -21.76 2.23
CA VAL A 194 -13.93 -20.52 2.27
C VAL A 194 -13.11 -19.40 2.89
N PRO A 195 -13.31 -18.11 2.49
CA PRO A 195 -12.52 -17.00 3.01
C PRO A 195 -12.59 -16.85 4.54
N ASP A 196 -11.43 -16.82 5.23
CA ASP A 196 -11.31 -16.39 6.62
C ASP A 196 -11.32 -14.84 6.66
N ARG A 197 -12.51 -14.26 6.76
CA ARG A 197 -12.68 -12.81 6.79
C ARG A 197 -12.22 -12.25 8.15
N ARG A 198 -10.94 -11.89 8.22
CA ARG A 198 -10.32 -11.29 9.42
C ARG A 198 -10.73 -9.83 9.58
N ARG A 199 -12.00 -9.58 9.89
CA ARG A 199 -12.51 -8.24 10.17
C ARG A 199 -12.23 -7.86 11.63
N PRO A 200 -12.13 -6.54 11.96
CA PRO A 200 -12.04 -6.06 13.34
C PRO A 200 -13.42 -6.11 14.04
N VAL A 201 -14.09 -7.23 13.92
CA VAL A 201 -15.39 -7.55 14.53
C VAL A 201 -15.40 -9.04 14.84
N PHE A 202 -15.82 -9.40 16.05
CA PHE A 202 -15.94 -10.80 16.44
C PHE A 202 -17.00 -11.51 15.58
N THR A 203 -16.61 -12.57 14.93
CA THR A 203 -17.50 -13.42 14.12
C THR A 203 -17.14 -14.88 14.33
N VAL A 204 -18.17 -15.72 14.38
CA VAL A 204 -18.05 -17.17 14.40
C VAL A 204 -18.70 -17.69 13.10
N PRO A 205 -18.05 -18.60 12.36
CA PRO A 205 -18.70 -19.25 11.22
C PRO A 205 -19.98 -19.98 11.67
N GLU A 206 -21.07 -19.88 10.90
CA GLU A 206 -22.37 -20.47 11.24
C GLU A 206 -22.31 -21.99 11.52
N TRP A 207 -21.35 -22.67 10.91
CA TRP A 207 -21.12 -24.09 11.01
C TRP A 207 -20.12 -24.49 12.13
N ALA A 208 -19.48 -23.51 12.79
CA ALA A 208 -18.54 -23.81 13.87
C ALA A 208 -19.28 -24.17 15.15
N ASP A 209 -18.89 -25.29 15.76
CA ASP A 209 -19.41 -25.70 17.07
C ASP A 209 -18.96 -24.71 18.16
N VAL A 210 -19.90 -24.17 18.90
CA VAL A 210 -19.64 -23.23 20.00
C VAL A 210 -19.84 -23.98 21.31
N PRO A 211 -18.75 -24.22 22.09
CA PRO A 211 -18.86 -24.88 23.38
C PRO A 211 -19.81 -24.13 24.34
N ASP A 212 -20.62 -24.84 25.12
CA ASP A 212 -21.62 -24.26 26.04
C ASP A 212 -21.04 -23.22 27.00
N PHE A 213 -19.84 -23.42 27.49
CA PHE A 213 -19.16 -22.47 28.39
C PHE A 213 -18.78 -21.16 27.71
N LEU A 214 -18.64 -21.11 26.38
CA LEU A 214 -18.45 -19.87 25.59
C LEU A 214 -19.81 -19.26 25.25
N ALA A 215 -20.80 -20.08 24.91
CA ALA A 215 -22.12 -19.60 24.46
C ALA A 215 -22.81 -18.74 25.53
N ALA A 216 -22.69 -19.09 26.81
CA ALA A 216 -23.22 -18.31 27.92
C ALA A 216 -22.66 -16.88 27.98
N GLY A 217 -21.34 -16.72 27.76
CA GLY A 217 -20.69 -15.40 27.72
C GLY A 217 -21.03 -14.59 26.47
N PHE A 218 -21.34 -15.26 25.35
CA PHE A 218 -21.73 -14.56 24.10
C PHE A 218 -23.15 -13.99 24.19
N ALA A 219 -24.07 -14.72 24.83
CA ALA A 219 -25.46 -14.29 24.99
C ALA A 219 -25.60 -13.03 25.86
N THR A 220 -24.84 -12.94 26.96
CA THR A 220 -24.89 -11.80 27.88
C THR A 220 -24.48 -10.49 27.18
N ALA A 221 -23.54 -10.52 26.29
CA ALA A 221 -23.05 -9.32 25.62
C ALA A 221 -23.97 -8.77 24.53
N VAL A 222 -24.82 -9.62 23.93
CA VAL A 222 -25.84 -9.16 22.97
C VAL A 222 -26.99 -8.46 23.69
N ALA A 223 -27.28 -8.91 24.91
CA ALA A 223 -28.38 -8.34 25.72
C ALA A 223 -28.02 -6.97 26.35
N GLU A 224 -26.74 -6.64 26.44
CA GLU A 224 -26.23 -5.36 27.02
C GLU A 224 -25.93 -4.28 25.95
N ALA A 225 -26.15 -4.57 24.67
CA ALA A 225 -25.94 -3.58 23.60
C ALA A 225 -27.07 -2.53 23.63
N ASP A 226 -26.75 -1.34 24.09
CA ASP A 226 -27.60 -0.15 23.95
C ASP A 226 -27.45 0.39 22.52
N ASP A 227 -28.54 0.84 21.88
CA ASP A 227 -28.54 1.45 20.56
C ASP A 227 -27.86 2.84 20.57
N THR A 228 -27.59 3.39 21.75
CA THR A 228 -26.95 4.69 21.93
C THR A 228 -25.67 4.59 22.75
N LEU A 229 -24.71 5.43 22.44
CA LEU A 229 -23.45 5.56 23.17
C LEU A 229 -23.51 6.83 24.03
N ASN A 230 -23.78 6.72 25.33
CA ASN A 230 -23.99 7.85 26.24
C ASN A 230 -25.05 8.85 25.73
N GLY A 231 -26.13 8.35 25.10
CA GLY A 231 -27.18 9.19 24.48
C GLY A 231 -26.91 9.65 23.05
N TYR A 232 -25.73 9.41 22.50
CA TYR A 232 -25.37 9.71 21.12
C TYR A 232 -25.69 8.53 20.19
N THR A 233 -26.35 8.81 19.06
CA THR A 233 -26.65 7.80 18.03
C THR A 233 -25.60 7.87 16.92
N VAL A 234 -24.82 6.80 16.73
CA VAL A 234 -23.81 6.75 15.66
C VAL A 234 -24.49 6.62 14.29
N LEU A 235 -24.28 7.61 13.41
CA LEU A 235 -24.84 7.65 12.06
C LEU A 235 -23.93 6.98 11.04
N LYS A 236 -22.61 7.26 11.13
CA LYS A 236 -21.65 6.84 10.13
C LYS A 236 -20.23 6.84 10.69
N ALA A 237 -19.45 5.81 10.35
CA ALA A 237 -18.01 5.84 10.58
C ALA A 237 -17.33 6.71 9.52
N LEU A 238 -16.52 7.66 9.95
CA LEU A 238 -15.74 8.56 9.09
C LEU A 238 -14.34 8.02 8.85
N HIS A 239 -13.68 7.54 9.90
CA HIS A 239 -12.33 7.00 9.83
C HIS A 239 -12.09 5.94 10.90
N PHE A 240 -11.14 5.04 10.62
CA PHE A 240 -10.65 4.07 11.58
C PHE A 240 -9.11 4.06 11.62
N SER A 241 -8.56 3.95 12.82
CA SER A 241 -7.16 3.62 13.07
C SER A 241 -7.06 2.46 14.07
N ASN A 242 -5.85 1.98 14.35
CA ASN A 242 -5.68 0.99 15.42
C ASN A 242 -6.04 1.55 16.80
N GLY A 243 -5.87 2.85 17.01
CA GLY A 243 -6.21 3.50 18.28
C GLY A 243 -7.71 3.64 18.55
N GLY A 244 -8.56 3.66 17.52
CA GLY A 244 -9.99 3.89 17.67
C GLY A 244 -10.71 4.23 16.37
N GLY A 245 -11.86 4.86 16.45
CA GLY A 245 -12.68 5.31 15.35
C GLY A 245 -13.07 6.79 15.47
N VAL A 246 -13.42 7.39 14.34
CA VAL A 246 -14.05 8.71 14.26
C VAL A 246 -15.41 8.52 13.61
N TYR A 247 -16.45 9.00 14.25
CA TYR A 247 -17.83 8.78 13.83
C TYR A 247 -18.57 10.11 13.69
N LEU A 248 -19.45 10.19 12.71
CA LEU A 248 -20.54 11.16 12.72
C LEU A 248 -21.66 10.58 13.59
N ALA A 249 -22.16 11.36 14.53
CA ALA A 249 -23.21 10.96 15.45
C ALA A 249 -24.24 12.08 15.61
N GLU A 250 -25.45 11.72 16.07
CA GLU A 250 -26.50 12.64 16.44
C GLU A 250 -26.59 12.72 17.97
N ALA A 251 -26.55 13.92 18.49
CA ALA A 251 -26.74 14.21 19.91
C ALA A 251 -28.22 14.10 20.29
N PRO A 252 -28.57 14.00 21.60
CA PRO A 252 -29.95 13.91 22.06
C PRO A 252 -30.87 15.07 21.62
N ASP A 253 -30.30 16.22 21.28
CA ASP A 253 -31.04 17.38 20.78
C ASP A 253 -31.20 17.41 19.24
N GLY A 254 -30.74 16.39 18.54
CA GLY A 254 -30.75 16.28 17.08
C GLY A 254 -29.61 16.98 16.37
N THR A 255 -28.62 17.50 17.10
CA THR A 255 -27.44 18.14 16.51
C THR A 255 -26.43 17.10 16.03
N GLU A 256 -25.88 17.26 14.81
CA GLU A 256 -24.76 16.43 14.35
C GLU A 256 -23.47 16.80 15.07
N VAL A 257 -22.76 15.78 15.56
CA VAL A 257 -21.48 15.91 16.26
C VAL A 257 -20.46 14.91 15.73
N VAL A 258 -19.18 15.15 15.96
CA VAL A 258 -18.12 14.17 15.76
C VAL A 258 -17.79 13.49 17.08
N LEU A 259 -17.79 12.17 17.04
CA LEU A 259 -17.41 11.30 18.15
C LEU A 259 -16.07 10.65 17.82
N LYS A 260 -15.03 10.93 18.60
CA LYS A 260 -13.69 10.35 18.43
C LYS A 260 -13.45 9.35 19.55
N GLU A 261 -13.21 8.09 19.19
CA GLU A 261 -12.98 6.97 20.10
C GLU A 261 -11.48 6.74 20.30
N ALA A 262 -11.05 6.47 21.53
CA ALA A 262 -9.72 5.98 21.85
C ALA A 262 -9.78 4.71 22.70
N ARG A 263 -8.98 3.73 22.31
CA ARG A 263 -8.88 2.43 22.95
C ARG A 263 -7.64 2.41 23.86
N PRO A 264 -7.78 2.04 25.14
CA PRO A 264 -6.64 1.92 26.05
C PRO A 264 -5.58 0.94 25.52
N HIS A 265 -4.33 1.28 25.72
CA HIS A 265 -3.15 0.49 25.37
C HIS A 265 -2.98 0.17 23.88
N ALA A 266 -3.78 0.78 23.00
CA ALA A 266 -3.75 0.59 21.55
C ALA A 266 -3.31 1.87 20.83
N GLY A 267 -2.81 1.71 19.60
CA GLY A 267 -2.43 2.84 18.77
C GLY A 267 -1.20 3.58 19.29
N LEU A 268 -0.17 2.88 19.74
CA LEU A 268 1.05 3.46 20.30
C LEU A 268 1.76 4.36 19.30
N ASP A 269 2.30 5.47 19.79
CA ASP A 269 3.28 6.27 19.04
C ASP A 269 4.71 5.85 19.37
N ALA A 270 5.71 6.51 18.79
CA ALA A 270 7.12 6.17 19.01
C ALA A 270 7.60 6.45 20.45
N SER A 271 6.91 7.29 21.23
CA SER A 271 7.20 7.53 22.66
C SER A 271 6.57 6.46 23.57
N GLY A 272 5.64 5.68 23.05
CA GLY A 272 4.84 4.71 23.80
C GLY A 272 3.50 5.26 24.30
N ALA A 273 3.15 6.52 24.00
CA ALA A 273 1.85 7.07 24.33
C ALA A 273 0.75 6.37 23.51
N ASP A 274 -0.34 6.00 24.15
CA ASP A 274 -1.46 5.29 23.50
C ASP A 274 -2.51 6.26 22.92
N ALA A 275 -3.59 5.73 22.39
CA ALA A 275 -4.66 6.54 21.81
C ALA A 275 -5.40 7.37 22.86
N VAL A 276 -5.50 6.89 24.11
CA VAL A 276 -6.18 7.61 25.20
C VAL A 276 -5.37 8.83 25.62
N ASP A 277 -4.04 8.69 25.73
CA ASP A 277 -3.15 9.82 26.01
C ASP A 277 -3.31 10.93 24.97
N ARG A 278 -3.34 10.55 23.68
CA ARG A 278 -3.51 11.52 22.59
C ARG A 278 -4.91 12.13 22.56
N LEU A 279 -5.97 11.34 22.81
CA LEU A 279 -7.34 11.85 22.88
C LEU A 279 -7.51 12.86 24.03
N TYR A 280 -6.88 12.58 25.17
CA TYR A 280 -6.88 13.52 26.31
C TYR A 280 -6.08 14.79 26.00
N ASN A 281 -4.97 14.67 25.28
CA ASN A 281 -4.22 15.82 24.78
C ASN A 281 -5.08 16.68 23.83
N GLU A 282 -5.80 16.05 22.90
CA GLU A 282 -6.72 16.74 22.00
C GLU A 282 -7.84 17.46 22.74
N TRP A 283 -8.49 16.78 23.71
CA TRP A 283 -9.47 17.39 24.59
C TRP A 283 -8.93 18.65 25.28
N SER A 284 -7.72 18.55 25.84
CA SER A 284 -7.08 19.65 26.55
C SER A 284 -6.73 20.82 25.64
N ALA A 285 -6.22 20.54 24.44
CA ALA A 285 -5.92 21.54 23.42
C ALA A 285 -7.20 22.25 22.95
N LEU A 286 -8.25 21.51 22.63
CA LEU A 286 -9.53 22.07 22.20
C LEU A 286 -10.20 22.89 23.33
N ALA A 287 -10.08 22.47 24.59
CA ALA A 287 -10.59 23.25 25.74
C ALA A 287 -9.90 24.63 25.85
N ALA A 288 -8.63 24.72 25.48
CA ALA A 288 -7.88 25.97 25.51
C ALA A 288 -8.23 26.92 24.35
N VAL A 289 -8.42 26.39 23.12
CA VAL A 289 -8.56 27.21 21.91
C VAL A 289 -9.90 27.03 21.19
N GLY A 290 -10.82 26.20 21.67
CA GLY A 290 -12.14 25.92 21.04
C GLY A 290 -13.10 27.12 20.98
N HIS A 291 -12.71 28.28 21.54
CA HIS A 291 -13.39 29.57 21.37
C HIS A 291 -13.04 30.26 20.06
N LEU A 292 -12.00 29.80 19.35
CA LEU A 292 -11.58 30.34 18.05
C LEU A 292 -12.49 29.78 16.93
N PRO A 293 -12.92 30.58 15.96
CA PRO A 293 -13.97 30.18 14.99
C PRO A 293 -13.53 29.14 13.98
N PHE A 294 -12.23 28.83 13.91
CA PHE A 294 -11.64 27.86 13.01
C PHE A 294 -11.20 26.57 13.72
N VAL A 295 -11.63 26.37 14.97
CA VAL A 295 -11.33 25.18 15.80
C VAL A 295 -12.65 24.53 16.19
N PRO A 296 -12.78 23.19 16.12
CA PRO A 296 -13.98 22.50 16.61
C PRO A 296 -14.17 22.74 18.10
N ARG A 297 -15.38 23.13 18.49
CA ARG A 297 -15.71 23.31 19.91
C ARG A 297 -15.81 21.93 20.57
N PRO A 298 -15.06 21.67 21.66
CA PRO A 298 -15.23 20.45 22.45
C PRO A 298 -16.55 20.50 23.20
N ILE A 299 -17.27 19.37 23.26
CA ILE A 299 -18.61 19.29 23.88
C ILE A 299 -18.52 18.47 25.16
N GLU A 300 -18.03 17.23 25.07
CA GLU A 300 -17.99 16.30 26.18
C GLU A 300 -16.82 15.32 26.04
N TYR A 301 -16.28 14.86 27.18
CA TYR A 301 -15.34 13.74 27.26
C TYR A 301 -15.90 12.72 28.25
N PHE A 302 -16.08 11.47 27.81
CA PHE A 302 -16.61 10.42 28.67
C PHE A 302 -15.95 9.06 28.39
N THR A 303 -16.17 8.12 29.30
CA THR A 303 -15.73 6.73 29.14
C THR A 303 -16.97 5.84 29.09
N ALA A 304 -17.08 5.02 28.06
CA ALA A 304 -18.10 3.99 27.96
C ALA A 304 -17.43 2.62 27.89
N TRP A 305 -17.83 1.72 28.76
CA TRP A 305 -17.14 0.46 29.01
C TRP A 305 -15.67 0.72 29.40
N GLU A 306 -14.72 0.48 28.53
CA GLU A 306 -13.30 0.79 28.76
C GLU A 306 -12.72 1.74 27.69
N HIS A 307 -13.52 2.17 26.71
CA HIS A 307 -13.08 3.09 25.67
C HIS A 307 -13.40 4.54 26.08
N HIS A 308 -12.53 5.44 25.68
CA HIS A 308 -12.66 6.86 25.91
C HIS A 308 -13.21 7.55 24.64
N TYR A 309 -14.05 8.55 24.85
CA TYR A 309 -14.71 9.27 23.78
C TYR A 309 -14.61 10.77 23.97
N LEU A 310 -14.28 11.47 22.89
CA LEU A 310 -14.35 12.93 22.79
C LEU A 310 -15.47 13.29 21.82
N VAL A 311 -16.43 14.06 22.30
CA VAL A 311 -17.49 14.66 21.49
C VAL A 311 -17.10 16.09 21.17
N MET A 312 -17.18 16.44 19.88
CA MET A 312 -16.87 17.79 19.41
C MET A 312 -17.82 18.22 18.29
N GLU A 313 -17.84 19.51 18.02
CA GLU A 313 -18.59 20.09 16.93
C GLU A 313 -18.29 19.42 15.58
N HIS A 314 -19.32 19.08 14.82
CA HIS A 314 -19.17 18.66 13.43
C HIS A 314 -18.97 19.87 12.53
N ILE A 315 -17.76 20.04 12.00
CA ILE A 315 -17.47 21.06 10.99
C ILE A 315 -17.79 20.47 9.61
N GLN A 316 -18.83 21.00 8.96
CA GLN A 316 -19.17 20.64 7.59
C GLN A 316 -18.16 21.22 6.62
N GLY A 317 -17.75 20.44 5.62
CA GLY A 317 -16.79 20.85 4.60
C GLY A 317 -16.01 19.67 4.02
N GLU A 318 -15.17 19.96 3.04
CA GLU A 318 -14.23 19.01 2.49
C GLU A 318 -12.79 19.35 2.88
N SER A 319 -11.90 18.34 2.96
CA SER A 319 -10.50 18.64 3.24
C SER A 319 -9.84 19.38 2.06
N LEU A 320 -8.91 20.29 2.36
CA LEU A 320 -8.08 20.95 1.35
C LEU A 320 -7.36 19.91 0.47
N GLY A 321 -6.93 18.78 1.07
CA GLY A 321 -6.32 17.67 0.33
C GLY A 321 -7.27 17.02 -0.68
N THR A 322 -8.55 16.85 -0.34
CA THR A 322 -9.58 16.32 -1.26
C THR A 322 -9.87 17.33 -2.36
N TRP A 323 -10.07 18.61 -2.00
CA TRP A 323 -10.25 19.69 -2.96
C TRP A 323 -9.08 19.79 -3.95
N MET A 324 -7.84 19.81 -3.46
CA MET A 324 -6.63 19.77 -4.30
C MET A 324 -6.65 18.56 -5.24
N GLY A 325 -6.98 17.38 -4.73
CA GLY A 325 -7.05 16.14 -5.53
C GLY A 325 -8.02 16.23 -6.70
N ARG A 326 -9.15 16.90 -6.52
CA ARG A 326 -10.19 17.08 -7.55
C ARG A 326 -9.86 18.21 -8.53
N ASP A 327 -9.38 19.35 -8.03
CA ASP A 327 -9.30 20.60 -8.81
C ASP A 327 -7.89 20.92 -9.32
N TYR A 328 -6.87 20.14 -8.95
CA TYR A 328 -5.48 20.39 -9.34
C TYR A 328 -5.27 20.32 -10.86
N PRO A 329 -4.86 21.44 -11.51
CA PRO A 329 -4.89 21.53 -12.97
C PRO A 329 -3.83 20.71 -13.69
N LEU A 330 -2.66 20.44 -13.07
CA LEU A 330 -1.53 19.79 -13.76
C LEU A 330 -1.68 18.25 -13.88
N THR A 331 -2.79 17.68 -13.41
CA THR A 331 -3.24 16.32 -13.74
C THR A 331 -4.04 16.27 -15.05
N ARG A 332 -4.35 17.43 -15.65
CA ARG A 332 -4.99 17.56 -16.97
C ARG A 332 -3.95 17.77 -18.05
N HIS A 333 -4.28 17.37 -19.27
CA HIS A 333 -3.43 17.62 -20.42
C HIS A 333 -3.47 19.09 -20.84
N ALA A 334 -2.31 19.75 -20.87
CA ALA A 334 -2.14 21.13 -21.31
C ALA A 334 -3.23 22.10 -20.75
N PRO A 335 -3.40 22.20 -19.42
CA PRO A 335 -4.44 23.06 -18.85
C PRO A 335 -4.23 24.49 -19.27
N GLY A 336 -5.29 25.13 -19.73
CA GLY A 336 -5.24 26.53 -20.19
C GLY A 336 -4.80 27.48 -19.10
N GLU A 337 -4.22 28.61 -19.47
CA GLU A 337 -3.71 29.64 -18.54
C GLU A 337 -4.80 30.10 -17.56
N ARG A 338 -6.03 30.30 -18.05
CA ARG A 338 -7.17 30.69 -17.21
C ARG A 338 -7.47 29.67 -16.12
N VAL A 339 -7.43 28.37 -16.42
CA VAL A 339 -7.69 27.29 -15.44
C VAL A 339 -6.62 27.33 -14.35
N ARG A 340 -5.35 27.46 -14.75
CA ARG A 340 -4.23 27.59 -13.81
C ARG A 340 -4.33 28.85 -12.94
N ALA A 341 -4.72 29.99 -13.54
CA ALA A 341 -4.87 31.26 -12.82
C ALA A 341 -6.01 31.19 -11.78
N VAL A 342 -7.17 30.60 -12.13
CA VAL A 342 -8.29 30.41 -11.19
C VAL A 342 -7.87 29.53 -10.03
N TYR A 343 -7.24 28.37 -10.31
CA TYR A 343 -6.72 27.49 -9.26
C TYR A 343 -5.73 28.23 -8.35
N THR A 344 -4.78 28.99 -8.94
CA THR A 344 -3.79 29.75 -8.17
C THR A 344 -4.47 30.74 -7.22
N THR A 345 -5.49 31.47 -7.70
CA THR A 345 -6.22 32.44 -6.87
C THR A 345 -6.88 31.77 -5.66
N LEU A 346 -7.61 30.66 -5.89
CA LEU A 346 -8.33 29.96 -4.84
C LEU A 346 -7.37 29.32 -3.82
N VAL A 347 -6.36 28.61 -4.30
CA VAL A 347 -5.42 27.92 -3.40
C VAL A 347 -4.58 28.89 -2.57
N LEU A 348 -4.21 30.04 -3.12
CA LEU A 348 -3.52 31.08 -2.38
C LEU A 348 -4.40 31.72 -1.31
N ASP A 349 -5.71 31.85 -1.58
CA ASP A 349 -6.66 32.32 -0.58
C ASP A 349 -6.79 31.37 0.60
N TYR A 350 -7.02 30.09 0.33
CA TYR A 350 -7.07 29.06 1.39
C TYR A 350 -5.78 29.00 2.19
N LEU A 351 -4.61 28.98 1.53
CA LEU A 351 -3.32 28.89 2.22
C LEU A 351 -2.97 30.15 3.03
N ARG A 352 -3.47 31.32 2.61
CA ARG A 352 -3.37 32.55 3.42
C ARG A 352 -4.22 32.47 4.68
N GLN A 353 -5.42 31.88 4.58
CA GLN A 353 -6.25 31.61 5.75
C GLN A 353 -5.57 30.60 6.70
N VAL A 354 -4.96 29.50 6.17
CA VAL A 354 -4.19 28.55 6.98
C VAL A 354 -3.05 29.26 7.72
N GLU A 355 -2.31 30.14 7.04
CA GLU A 355 -1.25 30.95 7.65
C GLU A 355 -1.77 31.78 8.82
N ALA A 356 -2.89 32.49 8.62
CA ALA A 356 -3.50 33.30 9.66
C ALA A 356 -4.00 32.47 10.86
N VAL A 357 -4.52 31.27 10.61
CA VAL A 357 -4.96 30.32 11.65
C VAL A 357 -3.77 29.79 12.46
N VAL A 358 -2.68 29.38 11.81
CA VAL A 358 -1.46 28.94 12.50
C VAL A 358 -0.89 30.06 13.36
N GLU A 359 -0.86 31.31 12.85
CA GLU A 359 -0.41 32.47 13.62
C GLU A 359 -1.31 32.72 14.84
N ALA A 360 -2.63 32.62 14.68
CA ALA A 360 -3.58 32.81 15.77
C ALA A 360 -3.44 31.72 16.86
N LEU A 361 -3.20 30.47 16.49
CA LEU A 361 -2.89 29.38 17.45
C LEU A 361 -1.59 29.67 18.21
N HIS A 362 -0.52 30.08 17.50
CA HIS A 362 0.75 30.42 18.13
C HIS A 362 0.61 31.60 19.10
N ASN A 363 -0.22 32.60 18.74
CA ASN A 363 -0.51 33.73 19.64
C ASN A 363 -1.34 33.32 20.85
N ALA A 364 -2.15 32.29 20.73
CA ALA A 364 -2.85 31.63 21.85
C ALA A 364 -1.96 30.69 22.68
N GLY A 365 -0.67 30.56 22.34
CA GLY A 365 0.29 29.73 23.07
C GLY A 365 0.31 28.27 22.64
N LEU A 366 -0.37 27.89 21.56
CA LEU A 366 -0.48 26.50 21.08
C LEU A 366 0.16 26.33 19.70
N ALA A 367 0.97 25.28 19.51
CA ALA A 367 1.40 24.74 18.23
C ALA A 367 0.50 23.56 17.84
N PHE A 368 0.10 23.50 16.56
CA PHE A 368 -0.85 22.50 16.06
C PHE A 368 -0.25 21.08 15.96
N GLY A 369 0.96 21.00 15.41
CA GLY A 369 1.80 19.80 15.43
C GLY A 369 1.53 18.75 14.37
N ASP A 370 0.44 18.81 13.59
CA ASP A 370 0.13 17.86 12.50
C ASP A 370 -0.51 18.58 11.29
N LEU A 371 0.13 19.67 10.86
CA LEU A 371 -0.39 20.45 9.75
C LEU A 371 -0.12 19.78 8.41
N HIS A 372 -1.18 19.33 7.76
CA HIS A 372 -1.18 18.83 6.39
C HIS A 372 -2.55 19.04 5.73
N PRO A 373 -2.67 19.00 4.38
CA PRO A 373 -3.90 19.39 3.68
C PRO A 373 -5.17 18.61 4.07
N TYR A 374 -5.05 17.40 4.65
CA TYR A 374 -6.22 16.62 5.08
C TYR A 374 -6.73 17.00 6.48
N ASN A 375 -5.94 17.75 7.27
CA ASN A 375 -6.34 18.30 8.55
C ASN A 375 -6.86 19.74 8.44
N VAL A 376 -6.93 20.28 7.21
CA VAL A 376 -7.53 21.58 6.88
C VAL A 376 -8.86 21.33 6.19
N LEU A 377 -9.99 21.76 6.75
CA LEU A 377 -11.32 21.72 6.14
C LEU A 377 -11.66 23.06 5.48
N ILE A 378 -12.22 23.01 4.29
CA ILE A 378 -12.83 24.14 3.59
C ILE A 378 -14.33 24.03 3.82
N ARG A 379 -14.94 25.06 4.45
CA ARG A 379 -16.38 25.15 4.67
C ARG A 379 -17.10 25.61 3.42
N ASP A 380 -18.43 25.52 3.43
CA ASP A 380 -19.29 25.93 2.31
C ASP A 380 -19.23 27.46 2.02
N ASP A 381 -18.75 28.26 2.98
CA ASP A 381 -18.54 29.69 2.85
C ASP A 381 -17.11 30.08 2.47
N ASP A 382 -16.30 29.12 2.00
CA ASP A 382 -14.89 29.27 1.63
C ASP A 382 -13.97 29.66 2.80
N THR A 383 -14.43 29.59 4.04
CA THR A 383 -13.56 29.71 5.21
C THR A 383 -12.93 28.37 5.57
N ILE A 384 -11.78 28.40 6.27
CA ILE A 384 -11.11 27.17 6.68
C ILE A 384 -11.27 26.89 8.17
N ALA A 385 -11.14 25.58 8.53
CA ALA A 385 -10.97 25.12 9.90
C ALA A 385 -9.89 24.07 10.00
N LEU A 386 -9.23 23.97 11.16
CA LEU A 386 -8.31 22.87 11.48
C LEU A 386 -9.04 21.80 12.29
N VAL A 387 -8.70 20.54 12.03
CA VAL A 387 -9.20 19.37 12.76
C VAL A 387 -8.03 18.46 13.14
N ASP A 388 -8.25 17.60 14.14
CA ASP A 388 -7.25 16.64 14.64
C ASP A 388 -6.10 17.29 15.44
N PHE A 389 -6.42 17.76 16.65
CA PHE A 389 -5.49 18.40 17.57
C PHE A 389 -4.72 17.42 18.46
N GLU A 390 -4.70 16.13 18.12
CA GLU A 390 -4.09 15.10 18.99
C GLU A 390 -2.58 15.29 19.22
N LEU A 391 -1.87 15.99 18.33
CA LEU A 391 -0.45 16.30 18.43
C LEU A 391 -0.16 17.75 18.85
N ALA A 392 -1.18 18.50 19.22
CA ALA A 392 -1.00 19.88 19.66
C ALA A 392 -0.19 19.97 20.97
N THR A 393 0.63 21.00 21.11
CA THR A 393 1.50 21.20 22.27
C THR A 393 1.73 22.69 22.51
N ALA A 394 2.27 23.08 23.69
CA ALA A 394 2.61 24.47 23.93
C ALA A 394 3.65 24.96 22.88
N VAL A 395 3.46 26.16 22.35
CA VAL A 395 4.22 26.70 21.19
C VAL A 395 5.73 26.84 21.49
N ASP A 396 6.10 27.06 22.75
CA ASP A 396 7.49 27.22 23.18
C ASP A 396 8.14 25.90 23.64
N THR A 397 7.46 24.75 23.42
CA THR A 397 7.99 23.43 23.82
C THR A 397 9.03 22.94 22.81
N GLU A 398 10.09 22.33 23.33
CA GLU A 398 10.95 21.48 22.50
C GLU A 398 10.21 20.18 22.21
N ARG A 399 10.11 19.85 20.93
CA ARG A 399 9.37 18.68 20.43
C ARG A 399 10.31 17.73 19.72
N THR A 400 10.21 16.43 20.05
CA THR A 400 10.70 15.37 19.18
C THR A 400 9.57 14.91 18.27
N ALA A 401 9.77 14.91 16.97
CA ALA A 401 8.75 14.44 16.00
C ALA A 401 8.50 12.95 16.20
N VAL A 402 7.41 12.60 16.89
CA VAL A 402 7.05 11.21 17.27
C VAL A 402 6.05 10.61 16.29
N LEU A 403 5.20 11.46 15.72
CA LEU A 403 4.20 11.17 14.69
C LEU A 403 4.12 12.36 13.74
N GLY A 404 3.52 12.16 12.55
CA GLY A 404 3.19 13.20 11.59
C GLY A 404 3.10 12.64 10.17
N ALA A 405 2.49 13.41 9.27
CA ALA A 405 2.27 13.02 7.89
C ALA A 405 3.60 13.04 7.10
N PRO A 406 3.99 11.95 6.41
CA PRO A 406 5.16 11.94 5.54
C PRO A 406 5.12 13.07 4.52
N GLY A 407 6.25 13.79 4.37
CA GLY A 407 6.36 14.95 3.50
C GLY A 407 5.92 16.28 4.12
N PHE A 408 5.45 16.29 5.38
CA PHE A 408 5.06 17.49 6.13
C PHE A 408 5.81 17.65 7.45
N ILE A 409 6.65 16.69 7.82
CA ILE A 409 7.49 16.70 9.02
C ILE A 409 8.96 16.69 8.66
N ASP A 410 9.79 17.30 9.52
CA ASP A 410 11.25 17.16 9.52
C ASP A 410 11.72 16.76 10.92
N PRO A 411 12.26 15.52 11.08
CA PRO A 411 12.73 15.04 12.38
C PRO A 411 13.90 15.84 12.96
N SER A 412 14.57 16.68 12.18
CA SER A 412 15.67 17.54 12.64
C SER A 412 15.19 18.83 13.33
N LEU A 413 13.88 19.15 13.21
CA LEU A 413 13.29 20.30 13.87
C LEU A 413 12.81 19.93 15.27
N THR A 414 13.22 20.71 16.27
CA THR A 414 12.88 20.49 17.68
C THR A 414 11.96 21.57 18.26
N SER A 415 11.86 22.74 17.64
CA SER A 415 10.91 23.79 18.01
C SER A 415 9.51 23.46 17.51
N ALA A 416 8.50 23.39 18.39
CA ALA A 416 7.11 23.16 18.00
C ALA A 416 6.61 24.21 17.00
N ARG A 417 6.95 25.48 17.21
CA ARG A 417 6.66 26.60 16.28
C ARG A 417 7.27 26.37 14.90
N ASP A 418 8.55 26.00 14.85
CA ASP A 418 9.26 25.78 13.57
C ASP A 418 8.72 24.57 12.83
N CYS A 419 8.28 23.51 13.54
CA CYS A 419 7.60 22.37 12.95
C CYS A 419 6.30 22.79 12.21
N ASP A 420 5.44 23.62 12.83
CA ASP A 420 4.23 24.13 12.18
C ASP A 420 4.54 25.02 10.98
N LEU A 421 5.52 25.92 11.10
CA LEU A 421 5.91 26.81 10.00
C LEU A 421 6.52 26.04 8.82
N TYR A 422 7.33 25.01 9.09
CA TYR A 422 7.85 24.10 8.07
C TYR A 422 6.71 23.33 7.39
N ALA A 423 5.79 22.76 8.17
CA ALA A 423 4.61 22.06 7.66
C ALA A 423 3.72 22.96 6.78
N LEU A 424 3.55 24.23 7.17
CA LEU A 424 2.89 25.25 6.35
C LEU A 424 3.61 25.47 5.01
N GLY A 425 4.95 25.56 5.02
CA GLY A 425 5.76 25.64 3.80
C GLY A 425 5.56 24.40 2.91
N CYS A 426 5.48 23.20 3.51
CA CYS A 426 5.17 21.96 2.80
C CYS A 426 3.74 21.98 2.23
N CYS A 427 2.73 22.46 2.95
CA CYS A 427 1.36 22.61 2.42
C CYS A 427 1.33 23.56 1.21
N GLN A 428 2.05 24.68 1.30
CA GLN A 428 2.17 25.66 0.20
C GLN A 428 2.83 25.04 -1.03
N LEU A 429 3.90 24.26 -0.85
CA LEU A 429 4.58 23.57 -1.96
C LEU A 429 3.71 22.43 -2.50
N ALA A 430 3.08 21.61 -1.65
CA ALA A 430 2.24 20.49 -2.06
C ALA A 430 1.07 20.92 -2.93
N ALA A 431 0.49 22.09 -2.65
CA ALA A 431 -0.59 22.66 -3.45
C ALA A 431 -0.17 23.04 -4.87
N LEU A 432 1.12 23.32 -5.09
CA LEU A 432 1.68 23.65 -6.39
C LEU A 432 2.39 22.46 -7.04
N MET A 433 3.17 21.71 -6.26
CA MET A 433 3.94 20.53 -6.67
C MET A 433 3.82 19.44 -5.61
N PRO A 434 2.91 18.45 -5.75
CA PRO A 434 2.58 17.47 -4.70
C PRO A 434 3.63 16.34 -4.58
N LEU A 435 4.90 16.70 -4.48
CA LEU A 435 6.06 15.80 -4.33
C LEU A 435 6.85 16.07 -3.05
N THR A 436 6.22 16.66 -2.05
CA THR A 436 6.86 16.98 -0.76
C THR A 436 7.40 15.75 -0.04
N GLY A 437 6.86 14.54 -0.28
CA GLY A 437 7.39 13.28 0.24
C GLY A 437 8.85 13.01 -0.16
N LEU A 438 9.35 13.64 -1.24
CA LEU A 438 10.74 13.51 -1.68
C LEU A 438 11.72 14.42 -0.92
N LEU A 439 11.23 15.48 -0.26
CA LEU A 439 12.10 16.51 0.34
C LEU A 439 13.06 15.95 1.39
N GLN A 440 12.58 15.04 2.22
CA GLN A 440 13.39 14.41 3.27
C GLN A 440 14.43 13.40 2.71
N ARG A 441 14.13 12.83 1.54
CA ARG A 441 14.93 11.78 0.91
C ARG A 441 15.95 12.34 -0.09
N THR A 442 15.54 13.36 -0.85
CA THR A 442 16.35 14.00 -1.89
C THR A 442 16.19 15.52 -1.78
N PRO A 443 16.82 16.17 -0.78
CA PRO A 443 16.68 17.62 -0.54
C PRO A 443 16.94 18.48 -1.78
N ALA A 444 17.82 18.03 -2.67
CA ALA A 444 18.16 18.73 -3.91
C ALA A 444 16.95 18.91 -4.87
N VAL A 445 15.89 18.09 -4.72
CA VAL A 445 14.67 18.19 -5.56
C VAL A 445 13.93 19.51 -5.32
N LEU A 446 14.09 20.12 -4.12
CA LEU A 446 13.39 21.35 -3.76
C LEU A 446 13.56 22.45 -4.82
N GLY A 447 14.78 22.59 -5.32
CA GLY A 447 15.04 23.59 -6.34
C GLY A 447 14.27 23.42 -7.62
N HIS A 448 14.17 22.18 -8.09
CA HIS A 448 13.38 21.86 -9.27
C HIS A 448 11.89 22.09 -9.03
N LEU A 449 11.38 21.71 -7.85
CA LEU A 449 9.96 21.90 -7.52
C LEU A 449 9.57 23.38 -7.47
N LEU A 450 10.44 24.25 -6.93
CA LEU A 450 10.20 25.69 -6.89
C LEU A 450 10.21 26.32 -8.31
N GLU A 451 11.17 25.92 -9.16
CA GLU A 451 11.20 26.39 -10.56
C GLU A 451 10.00 25.88 -11.37
N MET A 452 9.62 24.60 -11.18
CA MET A 452 8.45 24.03 -11.83
C MET A 452 7.15 24.71 -11.37
N ALA A 453 7.01 25.00 -10.07
CA ALA A 453 5.86 25.74 -9.53
C ALA A 453 5.73 27.12 -10.16
N THR A 454 6.82 27.88 -10.21
CA THR A 454 6.84 29.24 -10.81
C THR A 454 6.54 29.19 -12.30
N SER A 455 7.06 28.22 -13.04
CA SER A 455 6.82 28.04 -14.48
C SER A 455 5.37 27.60 -14.76
N ALA A 456 4.85 26.66 -13.95
CA ALA A 456 3.50 26.12 -14.16
C ALA A 456 2.40 27.10 -13.75
N PHE A 457 2.65 27.95 -12.77
CA PHE A 457 1.70 28.92 -12.23
C PHE A 457 2.23 30.36 -12.36
N PRO A 458 2.21 30.96 -13.57
CA PRO A 458 2.85 32.25 -13.83
C PRO A 458 2.21 33.44 -13.10
N THR A 459 1.00 33.28 -12.55
CA THR A 459 0.34 34.28 -11.72
C THR A 459 0.75 34.22 -10.23
N LEU A 460 1.64 33.31 -9.87
CA LEU A 460 2.12 33.14 -8.50
C LEU A 460 3.00 34.36 -8.09
N PRO A 461 2.68 35.08 -7.00
CA PRO A 461 3.48 36.22 -6.58
C PRO A 461 4.87 35.83 -6.11
N ALA A 462 5.91 36.55 -6.53
CA ALA A 462 7.30 36.25 -6.13
C ALA A 462 7.47 36.26 -4.60
N ALA A 463 6.89 37.23 -3.92
CA ALA A 463 6.94 37.31 -2.46
C ALA A 463 6.29 36.12 -1.75
N TYR A 464 5.33 35.43 -2.38
CA TYR A 464 4.76 34.20 -1.84
C TYR A 464 5.76 33.04 -1.95
N VAL A 465 6.43 32.92 -3.09
CA VAL A 465 7.47 31.90 -3.32
C VAL A 465 8.64 32.09 -2.34
N GLU A 466 9.05 33.34 -2.10
CA GLU A 466 10.10 33.69 -1.15
C GLU A 466 9.73 33.26 0.28
N ARG A 467 8.54 33.62 0.77
CA ARG A 467 8.08 33.21 2.11
C ARG A 467 7.96 31.69 2.25
N MET A 468 7.43 31.00 1.22
CA MET A 468 7.36 29.54 1.19
C MET A 468 8.78 28.93 1.29
N ALA A 469 9.73 29.44 0.52
CA ALA A 469 11.11 28.98 0.54
C ALA A 469 11.80 29.25 1.89
N GLU A 470 11.52 30.38 2.55
CA GLU A 470 12.03 30.70 3.89
C GLU A 470 11.53 29.70 4.93
N ARG A 471 10.24 29.30 4.89
CA ARG A 471 9.68 28.28 5.77
C ARG A 471 10.32 26.92 5.56
N LEU A 472 10.51 26.52 4.32
CA LEU A 472 11.19 25.27 3.98
C LEU A 472 12.69 25.29 4.39
N ALA A 473 13.32 26.50 4.39
CA ALA A 473 14.69 26.68 4.86
C ALA A 473 14.87 26.57 6.39
N LEU A 474 13.78 26.42 7.16
CA LEU A 474 13.87 26.04 8.58
C LEU A 474 14.53 24.66 8.71
N SER A 475 14.23 23.74 7.78
CA SER A 475 14.95 22.46 7.66
C SER A 475 16.44 22.70 7.32
N PRO A 476 17.38 22.21 8.16
CA PRO A 476 18.80 22.30 7.86
C PRO A 476 19.17 21.63 6.55
N ASN A 477 18.51 20.53 6.19
CA ASN A 477 18.77 19.77 4.98
C ASN A 477 18.28 20.49 3.71
N LEU A 478 17.20 21.25 3.79
CA LEU A 478 16.62 21.97 2.64
C LEU A 478 17.24 23.37 2.46
N ARG A 479 17.77 23.95 3.51
CA ARG A 479 18.32 25.32 3.52
C ARG A 479 19.33 25.60 2.39
N PRO A 480 20.25 24.69 2.03
CA PRO A 480 21.19 24.91 0.92
C PRO A 480 20.52 24.92 -0.45
N HIS A 481 19.30 24.44 -0.58
CA HIS A 481 18.59 24.23 -1.84
C HIS A 481 17.55 25.30 -2.17
N VAL A 482 17.34 26.30 -1.28
CA VAL A 482 16.42 27.41 -1.55
C VAL A 482 17.07 28.52 -2.41
N PRO A 483 16.28 29.26 -3.21
CA PRO A 483 16.78 30.40 -3.97
C PRO A 483 17.52 31.44 -3.09
N GLY A 484 18.58 32.05 -3.63
CA GLY A 484 19.40 33.03 -2.89
C GLY A 484 20.41 32.45 -1.89
N ARG A 485 20.31 31.19 -1.53
CA ARG A 485 21.27 30.47 -0.65
C ARG A 485 22.09 29.41 -1.40
N ARG A 486 21.77 29.16 -2.66
CA ARG A 486 22.49 28.20 -3.51
C ARG A 486 23.80 28.78 -3.99
N THR A 487 24.82 27.91 -4.05
CA THR A 487 26.12 28.21 -4.68
C THR A 487 26.08 28.02 -6.19
N HIS A 488 25.12 27.23 -6.71
CA HIS A 488 25.00 26.91 -8.14
C HIS A 488 23.54 26.99 -8.63
N ALA A 489 23.34 27.24 -9.91
CA ALA A 489 22.04 27.17 -10.57
C ALA A 489 21.47 25.71 -10.46
N VAL A 490 20.11 25.59 -10.50
CA VAL A 490 19.49 24.27 -10.59
C VAL A 490 19.88 23.63 -11.92
N PRO A 491 20.50 22.44 -11.93
CA PRO A 491 20.84 21.77 -13.19
C PRO A 491 19.57 21.39 -13.94
N ALA A 492 19.63 21.38 -15.27
CA ALA A 492 18.48 20.95 -16.05
C ALA A 492 18.14 19.47 -15.75
N LEU A 493 16.84 19.15 -15.67
CA LEU A 493 16.39 17.78 -15.50
C LEU A 493 16.77 16.95 -16.72
N THR A 494 17.50 15.87 -16.51
CA THR A 494 17.89 14.90 -17.53
C THR A 494 17.32 13.53 -17.20
N PRO A 495 16.94 12.72 -18.22
CA PRO A 495 16.47 11.37 -17.95
C PRO A 495 17.44 10.54 -17.09
N PRO A 496 16.96 9.62 -16.26
CA PRO A 496 17.83 8.69 -15.56
C PRO A 496 18.72 7.92 -16.54
N ARG A 497 19.99 7.75 -16.17
CA ARG A 497 20.98 7.14 -17.06
C ARG A 497 20.90 5.61 -16.97
N THR A 498 20.82 4.94 -18.11
CA THR A 498 20.76 3.47 -18.23
C THR A 498 21.89 2.79 -17.44
N ASP A 499 23.14 3.26 -17.62
CA ASP A 499 24.32 2.72 -16.92
C ASP A 499 24.27 2.94 -15.39
N ALA A 500 23.73 4.07 -14.95
CA ALA A 500 23.59 4.38 -13.53
C ALA A 500 22.46 3.56 -12.87
N LEU A 501 21.33 3.35 -13.57
CA LEU A 501 20.28 2.46 -13.12
C LEU A 501 20.76 1.00 -13.02
N LEU A 502 21.51 0.53 -14.02
CA LEU A 502 22.12 -0.81 -13.98
C LEU A 502 23.06 -0.99 -12.79
N ARG A 503 23.91 0.04 -12.51
CA ARG A 503 24.77 0.02 -11.32
C ARG A 503 23.95 0.01 -10.02
N GLY A 504 22.87 0.80 -9.93
CA GLY A 504 21.98 0.83 -8.76
C GLY A 504 21.34 -0.51 -8.48
N ILE A 505 20.79 -1.15 -9.50
CA ILE A 505 20.23 -2.51 -9.43
C ILE A 505 21.30 -3.53 -9.01
N GLY A 506 22.50 -3.49 -9.64
CA GLY A 506 23.57 -4.44 -9.33
C GLY A 506 24.07 -4.31 -7.89
N ARG A 507 24.21 -3.09 -7.36
CA ARG A 507 24.65 -2.85 -5.98
C ARG A 507 23.61 -3.26 -4.93
N SER A 508 22.34 -3.28 -5.29
CA SER A 508 21.25 -3.65 -4.38
C SER A 508 21.01 -5.16 -4.29
N ALA A 509 21.60 -5.96 -5.18
CA ALA A 509 21.45 -7.39 -5.20
C ALA A 509 22.16 -8.04 -4.01
N ASP A 510 21.47 -9.00 -3.35
CA ASP A 510 22.03 -9.80 -2.27
C ASP A 510 21.78 -11.28 -2.51
N THR A 511 22.81 -11.97 -3.03
CA THR A 511 22.75 -13.41 -3.35
C THR A 511 22.78 -14.31 -2.12
N THR A 512 23.08 -13.78 -0.94
CA THR A 512 23.11 -14.53 0.34
C THR A 512 21.70 -14.69 0.93
N ARG A 513 20.76 -13.85 0.55
CA ARG A 513 19.37 -13.90 0.99
C ARG A 513 18.63 -15.07 0.32
N THR A 514 17.65 -15.61 1.04
CA THR A 514 16.77 -16.69 0.53
C THR A 514 15.38 -16.17 0.20
N ASP A 515 14.98 -15.06 0.77
CA ASP A 515 13.65 -14.45 0.63
C ASP A 515 13.53 -13.54 -0.59
N ARG A 516 14.61 -12.89 -1.03
CA ARG A 516 14.66 -12.05 -2.24
C ARG A 516 16.10 -11.85 -2.73
N LEU A 517 16.27 -11.61 -4.02
CA LEU A 517 17.56 -11.22 -4.61
C LEU A 517 17.70 -9.69 -4.66
N TYR A 518 16.65 -9.00 -5.07
CA TYR A 518 16.60 -7.56 -5.21
C TYR A 518 15.55 -6.94 -4.29
N PRO A 519 15.82 -5.78 -3.68
CA PRO A 519 14.82 -5.08 -2.90
C PRO A 519 13.75 -4.44 -3.81
N GLY A 520 12.49 -4.56 -3.41
CA GLY A 520 11.35 -4.08 -4.18
C GLY A 520 10.20 -3.62 -3.28
N ASP A 521 9.01 -3.57 -3.86
CA ASP A 521 7.77 -3.23 -3.18
C ASP A 521 7.37 -4.27 -2.13
N ILE A 522 6.51 -3.87 -1.20
CA ILE A 522 5.96 -4.75 -0.15
C ILE A 522 5.28 -5.99 -0.72
N ALA A 523 4.69 -5.90 -1.91
CA ALA A 523 4.08 -7.03 -2.62
C ALA A 523 5.10 -8.14 -2.95
N GLY A 524 6.39 -7.81 -3.05
CA GLY A 524 7.48 -8.77 -3.24
C GLY A 524 7.70 -9.73 -2.07
N HIS A 525 7.17 -9.40 -0.89
CA HIS A 525 7.28 -10.26 0.31
C HIS A 525 6.14 -11.28 0.43
N GLN A 526 5.20 -11.31 -0.51
CA GLN A 526 4.17 -12.35 -0.57
C GLN A 526 4.74 -13.69 -1.06
N ASP A 527 4.14 -14.79 -0.61
CA ASP A 527 4.56 -16.15 -0.99
C ASP A 527 4.67 -16.30 -2.52
N GLY A 528 5.87 -16.58 -3.01
CA GLY A 528 6.15 -16.82 -4.43
C GLY A 528 6.34 -15.58 -5.31
N ALA A 529 6.05 -14.37 -4.83
CA ALA A 529 6.17 -13.14 -5.62
C ALA A 529 7.58 -12.88 -6.15
N VAL A 530 8.61 -13.37 -5.46
CA VAL A 530 10.03 -13.28 -5.87
C VAL A 530 10.35 -14.04 -7.17
N LEU A 531 9.46 -14.93 -7.61
CA LEU A 531 9.54 -15.72 -8.85
C LEU A 531 8.67 -15.14 -9.98
N GLY A 532 7.89 -14.08 -9.70
CA GLY A 532 7.07 -13.38 -10.69
C GLY A 532 7.81 -12.22 -11.36
N LEU A 533 7.27 -11.74 -12.48
CA LEU A 533 7.87 -10.60 -13.20
C LEU A 533 7.67 -9.26 -12.47
N ALA A 534 6.56 -9.08 -11.73
CA ALA A 534 6.22 -7.77 -11.18
C ALA A 534 7.24 -7.31 -10.11
N HIS A 535 7.44 -8.12 -9.08
CA HIS A 535 8.20 -7.77 -7.89
C HIS A 535 9.39 -8.70 -7.63
N GLY A 536 9.59 -9.71 -8.50
CA GLY A 536 10.63 -10.72 -8.35
C GLY A 536 11.86 -10.48 -9.21
N ALA A 537 12.86 -11.33 -8.99
CA ALA A 537 14.11 -11.31 -9.74
C ALA A 537 13.90 -11.45 -11.27
N PRO A 538 12.94 -12.26 -11.79
CA PRO A 538 12.76 -12.39 -13.22
C PRO A 538 12.47 -11.08 -13.94
N GLY A 539 11.66 -10.19 -13.36
CA GLY A 539 11.36 -8.89 -13.97
C GLY A 539 12.56 -7.94 -14.00
N VAL A 540 13.38 -7.96 -12.96
CA VAL A 540 14.62 -7.17 -12.91
C VAL A 540 15.61 -7.65 -13.97
N LEU A 541 15.81 -8.96 -14.06
CA LEU A 541 16.69 -9.56 -15.06
C LEU A 541 16.19 -9.34 -16.50
N LEU A 542 14.88 -9.40 -16.71
CA LEU A 542 14.26 -9.07 -18.00
C LEU A 542 14.56 -7.63 -18.42
N ALA A 543 14.43 -6.68 -17.50
CA ALA A 543 14.73 -5.28 -17.77
C ALA A 543 16.22 -5.06 -18.09
N GLN A 544 17.12 -5.74 -17.39
CA GLN A 544 18.56 -5.71 -17.69
C GLN A 544 18.86 -6.26 -19.10
N LEU A 545 18.29 -7.42 -19.45
CA LEU A 545 18.44 -8.03 -20.77
C LEU A 545 17.93 -7.10 -21.90
N SER A 546 16.88 -6.33 -21.66
CA SER A 546 16.34 -5.38 -22.66
C SER A 546 17.35 -4.30 -23.06
N THR A 547 18.36 -4.02 -22.24
CA THR A 547 19.43 -3.07 -22.54
C THR A 547 20.61 -3.68 -23.27
N GLY A 548 20.62 -5.00 -23.50
CA GLY A 548 21.76 -5.75 -24.02
C GLY A 548 22.80 -6.11 -22.95
N ALA A 549 22.51 -5.83 -21.66
CA ALA A 549 23.40 -6.22 -20.57
C ALA A 549 23.35 -7.73 -20.33
N CYS A 550 24.53 -8.32 -20.00
CA CYS A 550 24.59 -9.73 -19.59
C CYS A 550 24.01 -9.89 -18.20
N VAL A 551 23.34 -11.02 -17.98
CA VAL A 551 22.88 -11.43 -16.63
C VAL A 551 24.07 -11.93 -15.82
N ASP A 552 24.20 -11.46 -14.58
CA ASP A 552 25.21 -11.96 -13.65
C ASP A 552 24.94 -13.46 -13.36
N PRO A 553 25.95 -14.33 -13.50
CA PRO A 553 25.78 -15.78 -13.24
C PRO A 553 25.34 -16.09 -11.81
N GLY A 554 25.75 -15.30 -10.81
CA GLY A 554 25.33 -15.46 -9.42
C GLY A 554 23.85 -15.15 -9.22
N HIS A 555 23.35 -14.14 -9.92
CA HIS A 555 21.92 -13.79 -9.91
C HIS A 555 21.05 -14.88 -10.58
N LEU A 556 21.53 -15.43 -11.69
CA LEU A 556 20.85 -16.56 -12.35
C LEU A 556 20.85 -17.81 -11.47
N ALA A 557 22.00 -18.15 -10.84
CA ALA A 557 22.07 -19.27 -9.91
C ALA A 557 21.17 -19.09 -8.68
N TRP A 558 21.01 -17.85 -8.20
CA TRP A 558 20.04 -17.55 -7.13
C TRP A 558 18.61 -17.87 -7.59
N LEU A 559 18.23 -17.39 -8.77
CA LEU A 559 16.87 -17.62 -9.33
C LEU A 559 16.60 -19.10 -9.55
N GLU A 560 17.57 -19.84 -10.08
CA GLU A 560 17.47 -21.29 -10.28
C GLU A 560 17.23 -22.02 -8.95
N ARG A 561 18.00 -21.70 -7.93
CA ARG A 561 17.87 -22.27 -6.58
C ARG A 561 16.47 -21.95 -5.99
N ALA A 562 16.04 -20.71 -6.08
CA ALA A 562 14.74 -20.27 -5.58
C ALA A 562 13.57 -20.97 -6.30
N ALA A 563 13.67 -21.15 -7.62
CA ALA A 563 12.66 -21.84 -8.42
C ALA A 563 12.57 -23.35 -8.09
N ARG A 564 13.71 -24.02 -7.90
CA ARG A 564 13.76 -25.44 -7.52
C ARG A 564 13.20 -25.68 -6.11
N GLN A 565 13.45 -24.74 -5.19
CA GLN A 565 12.97 -24.82 -3.80
C GLN A 565 11.54 -24.30 -3.61
N ALA A 566 10.91 -23.77 -4.66
CA ALA A 566 9.59 -23.19 -4.60
C ALA A 566 8.54 -24.21 -4.11
N PRO A 567 7.78 -23.91 -3.03
CA PRO A 567 6.74 -24.80 -2.53
C PRO A 567 5.69 -25.16 -3.59
N ALA A 568 5.00 -26.29 -3.41
CA ALA A 568 3.93 -26.71 -4.33
C ALA A 568 2.78 -25.69 -4.44
N ARG A 569 2.59 -24.86 -3.39
CA ARG A 569 1.57 -23.79 -3.33
C ARG A 569 1.98 -22.48 -4.02
N THR A 570 3.20 -22.37 -4.56
CA THR A 570 3.68 -21.16 -5.25
C THR A 570 2.70 -20.75 -6.36
N PRO A 571 2.31 -19.47 -6.46
CA PRO A 571 1.47 -18.97 -7.55
C PRO A 571 2.04 -19.35 -8.92
N LEU A 572 1.16 -19.57 -9.89
CA LEU A 572 1.54 -19.98 -11.25
C LEU A 572 1.55 -18.80 -12.24
N GLY A 573 1.07 -17.62 -11.86
CA GLY A 573 0.92 -16.48 -12.76
C GLY A 573 2.23 -15.97 -13.36
N LEU A 574 2.09 -15.13 -14.38
CA LEU A 574 3.22 -14.55 -15.10
C LEU A 574 3.90 -13.46 -14.25
N TYR A 575 3.11 -12.63 -13.59
CA TYR A 575 3.61 -11.47 -12.84
C TYR A 575 3.80 -11.74 -11.36
N ASP A 576 3.15 -12.75 -10.80
CA ASP A 576 3.22 -13.09 -9.37
C ASP A 576 3.79 -14.48 -9.06
N GLY A 577 4.25 -15.25 -10.09
CA GLY A 577 4.63 -16.62 -9.83
C GLY A 577 5.52 -17.30 -10.89
N LEU A 578 5.45 -18.64 -10.92
CA LEU A 578 6.37 -19.50 -11.66
C LEU A 578 6.43 -19.25 -13.16
N ALA A 579 5.32 -18.84 -13.80
CA ALA A 579 5.32 -18.58 -15.24
C ALA A 579 6.27 -17.43 -15.62
N GLY A 580 6.45 -16.43 -14.74
CA GLY A 580 7.42 -15.36 -14.96
C GLY A 580 8.87 -15.86 -15.01
N THR A 581 9.24 -16.73 -14.07
CA THR A 581 10.55 -17.38 -14.04
C THR A 581 10.74 -18.32 -15.25
N ALA A 582 9.74 -19.15 -15.55
CA ALA A 582 9.79 -20.06 -16.69
C ALA A 582 9.98 -19.32 -18.01
N TRP A 583 9.28 -18.20 -18.20
CA TRP A 583 9.39 -17.38 -19.39
C TRP A 583 10.77 -16.73 -19.55
N LEU A 584 11.32 -16.14 -18.48
CA LEU A 584 12.68 -15.58 -18.51
C LEU A 584 13.73 -16.66 -18.83
N LEU A 585 13.67 -17.80 -18.14
CA LEU A 585 14.61 -18.91 -18.33
C LEU A 585 14.50 -19.51 -19.76
N HIS A 586 13.29 -19.61 -20.32
CA HIS A 586 13.09 -19.99 -21.72
C HIS A 586 13.80 -19.04 -22.67
N ARG A 587 13.66 -17.73 -22.49
CA ARG A 587 14.34 -16.71 -23.31
C ARG A 587 15.86 -16.78 -23.22
N LEU A 588 16.40 -17.28 -22.11
CA LEU A 588 17.82 -17.49 -21.89
C LEU A 588 18.29 -18.85 -22.40
N GLY A 589 17.39 -19.71 -22.92
CA GLY A 589 17.70 -21.07 -23.34
C GLY A 589 18.10 -22.00 -22.17
N HIS A 590 17.66 -21.67 -20.94
CA HIS A 590 18.03 -22.41 -19.74
C HIS A 590 17.18 -23.69 -19.58
N PRO A 591 17.78 -24.87 -19.28
CA PRO A 591 17.06 -26.16 -19.27
C PRO A 591 15.94 -26.25 -18.21
N LEU A 592 16.07 -25.53 -17.08
CA LEU A 592 15.05 -25.51 -16.04
C LEU A 592 13.69 -24.96 -16.54
N ALA A 593 13.66 -24.20 -17.65
CA ALA A 593 12.43 -23.68 -18.21
C ALA A 593 11.41 -24.78 -18.53
N GLY A 594 11.87 -25.89 -19.16
CA GLY A 594 11.02 -27.05 -19.47
C GLY A 594 10.44 -27.70 -18.21
N GLU A 595 11.28 -27.93 -17.20
CA GLU A 595 10.84 -28.51 -15.91
C GLU A 595 9.74 -27.64 -15.24
N LEU A 596 9.87 -26.30 -15.30
CA LEU A 596 8.88 -25.39 -14.72
C LEU A 596 7.58 -25.38 -15.53
N ILE A 597 7.66 -25.46 -16.87
CA ILE A 597 6.49 -25.55 -17.76
C ILE A 597 5.73 -26.85 -17.47
N ASP A 598 6.42 -27.99 -17.38
CA ASP A 598 5.80 -29.26 -17.03
C ASP A 598 5.13 -29.22 -15.66
N ARG A 599 5.79 -28.57 -14.68
CA ARG A 599 5.21 -28.37 -13.34
C ARG A 599 3.94 -27.51 -13.41
N ILE A 600 3.92 -26.43 -14.20
CA ILE A 600 2.74 -25.58 -14.38
C ILE A 600 1.60 -26.39 -15.02
N LEU A 601 1.86 -27.12 -16.11
CA LEU A 601 0.87 -27.94 -16.81
C LEU A 601 0.31 -29.09 -15.96
N SER A 602 1.10 -29.66 -15.06
CA SER A 602 0.67 -30.73 -14.15
C SER A 602 -0.06 -30.20 -12.89
N SER A 603 -0.02 -28.88 -12.66
CA SER A 603 -0.68 -28.24 -11.52
C SER A 603 -2.14 -27.88 -11.85
N ARG A 604 -2.94 -27.64 -10.80
CA ARG A 604 -4.25 -27.02 -10.99
C ARG A 604 -4.05 -25.56 -11.40
N LEU A 605 -4.44 -25.22 -12.63
CA LEU A 605 -4.36 -23.85 -13.14
C LEU A 605 -5.29 -22.91 -12.36
N PRO A 606 -4.95 -21.60 -12.30
CA PRO A 606 -5.80 -20.58 -11.69
C PRO A 606 -7.15 -20.46 -12.42
N SER A 607 -8.18 -20.03 -11.69
CA SER A 607 -9.50 -19.81 -12.26
C SER A 607 -9.64 -18.47 -12.97
N SER A 608 -8.86 -17.45 -12.58
CA SER A 608 -8.92 -16.11 -13.18
C SER A 608 -8.46 -16.09 -14.63
N PRO A 609 -9.19 -15.42 -15.55
CA PRO A 609 -8.74 -15.21 -16.92
C PRO A 609 -7.68 -14.11 -17.05
N GLY A 610 -7.36 -13.33 -15.99
CA GLY A 610 -6.49 -12.16 -15.99
C GLY A 610 -5.05 -12.42 -16.43
N LEU A 611 -4.33 -11.33 -16.70
CA LEU A 611 -2.92 -11.38 -17.12
C LEU A 611 -1.97 -11.56 -15.93
N PHE A 612 -2.20 -10.87 -14.82
CA PHE A 612 -1.25 -10.80 -13.71
C PHE A 612 -1.03 -12.18 -13.06
N SER A 613 -2.09 -12.77 -12.53
CA SER A 613 -2.06 -14.06 -11.79
C SER A 613 -2.75 -15.21 -12.53
N GLY A 614 -3.38 -14.92 -13.68
CA GLY A 614 -4.36 -15.82 -14.30
C GLY A 614 -3.88 -16.54 -15.56
N LEU A 615 -4.87 -17.13 -16.25
CA LEU A 615 -4.68 -17.98 -17.42
C LEU A 615 -4.01 -17.25 -18.59
N THR A 616 -4.29 -15.95 -18.78
CA THR A 616 -3.70 -15.17 -19.89
C THR A 616 -2.17 -15.17 -19.83
N GLY A 617 -1.58 -14.97 -18.65
CA GLY A 617 -0.12 -14.99 -18.48
C GLY A 617 0.48 -16.36 -18.79
N ILE A 618 -0.17 -17.42 -18.35
CA ILE A 618 0.24 -18.81 -18.62
C ILE A 618 0.13 -19.14 -20.11
N ALA A 619 -0.96 -18.75 -20.77
CA ALA A 619 -1.12 -18.95 -22.21
C ALA A 619 -0.03 -18.24 -23.02
N HIS A 620 0.34 -17.02 -22.64
CA HIS A 620 1.45 -16.30 -23.28
C HIS A 620 2.79 -17.04 -23.15
N LEU A 621 3.09 -17.59 -21.95
CA LEU A 621 4.28 -18.41 -21.72
C LEU A 621 4.28 -19.62 -22.67
N LEU A 622 3.19 -20.39 -22.69
CA LEU A 622 3.10 -21.62 -23.48
C LEU A 622 3.27 -21.36 -24.99
N LEU A 623 2.62 -20.30 -25.51
CA LEU A 623 2.77 -19.90 -26.90
C LEU A 623 4.20 -19.45 -27.25
N ASP A 624 4.94 -18.85 -26.32
CA ASP A 624 6.35 -18.47 -26.54
C ASP A 624 7.29 -19.66 -26.43
N ALA A 625 6.98 -20.61 -25.56
CA ALA A 625 7.79 -21.80 -25.29
C ALA A 625 7.68 -22.87 -26.40
N GLY A 626 6.85 -22.64 -27.43
CA GLY A 626 6.66 -23.61 -28.51
C GLY A 626 5.65 -24.72 -28.19
N GLU A 627 4.74 -24.46 -27.25
CA GLU A 627 3.62 -25.33 -26.86
C GLU A 627 2.28 -24.76 -27.37
N PRO A 628 2.08 -24.63 -28.71
CA PRO A 628 0.93 -23.90 -29.25
C PRO A 628 -0.41 -24.55 -28.91
N ASP A 629 -0.50 -25.89 -28.91
CA ASP A 629 -1.74 -26.60 -28.61
C ASP A 629 -2.19 -26.37 -27.15
N ALA A 630 -1.26 -26.46 -26.21
CA ALA A 630 -1.53 -26.17 -24.80
C ALA A 630 -1.87 -24.68 -24.59
N GLY A 631 -1.11 -23.79 -25.23
CA GLY A 631 -1.35 -22.34 -25.17
C GLY A 631 -2.72 -21.94 -25.73
N LEU A 632 -3.12 -22.46 -26.88
CA LEU A 632 -4.43 -22.20 -27.49
C LEU A 632 -5.57 -22.79 -26.64
N LYS A 633 -5.37 -23.97 -26.05
CA LYS A 633 -6.36 -24.56 -25.13
C LYS A 633 -6.61 -23.69 -23.92
N VAL A 634 -5.54 -23.17 -23.29
CA VAL A 634 -5.67 -22.24 -22.14
C VAL A 634 -6.29 -20.90 -22.60
N ALA A 635 -5.90 -20.39 -23.78
CA ALA A 635 -6.49 -19.17 -24.35
C ALA A 635 -7.99 -19.33 -24.67
N ALA A 636 -8.44 -20.53 -25.09
CA ALA A 636 -9.86 -20.82 -25.30
C ALA A 636 -10.67 -20.66 -24.00
N ALA A 637 -10.14 -21.16 -22.89
CA ALA A 637 -10.77 -20.97 -21.58
C ALA A 637 -10.87 -19.48 -21.17
N VAL A 638 -9.91 -18.65 -21.59
CA VAL A 638 -9.98 -17.19 -21.42
C VAL A 638 -11.05 -16.59 -22.34
N ARG A 639 -11.06 -16.98 -23.63
CA ARG A 639 -12.02 -16.49 -24.62
C ARG A 639 -13.47 -16.74 -24.21
N ASP A 640 -13.75 -17.93 -23.71
CA ASP A 640 -15.11 -18.38 -23.37
C ASP A 640 -15.68 -17.60 -22.17
N ARG A 641 -14.82 -16.88 -21.42
CA ARG A 641 -15.20 -16.06 -20.26
C ARG A 641 -15.24 -14.55 -20.57
N VAL A 642 -14.91 -14.13 -21.79
CA VAL A 642 -14.87 -12.69 -22.13
C VAL A 642 -16.22 -12.03 -21.89
N GLY A 643 -16.22 -11.00 -21.05
CA GLY A 643 -17.41 -10.20 -20.74
C GLY A 643 -18.26 -10.75 -19.56
N GLU A 644 -17.81 -11.82 -18.89
CA GLU A 644 -18.39 -12.23 -17.60
C GLU A 644 -18.33 -11.06 -16.61
N ARG A 645 -19.43 -10.80 -15.92
CA ARG A 645 -19.50 -9.74 -14.92
C ARG A 645 -18.74 -10.14 -13.65
N ASP A 646 -18.17 -9.15 -12.97
CA ASP A 646 -17.53 -9.28 -11.65
C ASP A 646 -16.31 -10.22 -11.59
N VAL A 647 -15.72 -10.54 -12.75
CA VAL A 647 -14.52 -11.39 -12.85
C VAL A 647 -13.25 -10.56 -12.96
N LEU A 648 -13.24 -9.53 -13.84
CA LEU A 648 -12.16 -8.55 -13.96
C LEU A 648 -12.82 -7.16 -13.99
N ASP A 649 -12.86 -6.48 -12.86
CA ASP A 649 -13.61 -5.24 -12.65
C ASP A 649 -12.73 -3.97 -12.63
N ARG A 650 -11.40 -4.12 -12.64
CA ARG A 650 -10.42 -3.01 -12.69
C ARG A 650 -9.85 -2.86 -14.09
N PRO A 651 -10.24 -1.81 -14.85
CA PRO A 651 -9.88 -1.69 -16.27
C PRO A 651 -8.39 -1.42 -16.45
N GLY A 652 -7.74 -2.08 -17.40
CA GLY A 652 -6.33 -1.90 -17.75
C GLY A 652 -5.61 -3.20 -18.05
N LEU A 653 -4.30 -3.10 -18.32
CA LEU A 653 -3.53 -4.23 -18.87
C LEU A 653 -3.38 -5.39 -17.89
N MET A 654 -3.13 -5.11 -16.60
CA MET A 654 -2.77 -6.14 -15.61
C MET A 654 -3.99 -6.78 -14.96
N TYR A 655 -5.01 -6.00 -14.67
CA TYR A 655 -6.13 -6.41 -13.83
C TYR A 655 -7.49 -6.42 -14.55
N GLY A 656 -7.55 -5.88 -15.78
CA GLY A 656 -8.75 -5.81 -16.61
C GLY A 656 -8.74 -6.79 -17.78
N TRP A 657 -9.72 -6.61 -18.64
CA TRP A 657 -9.89 -7.39 -19.86
C TRP A 657 -8.88 -7.03 -20.97
N SER A 658 -8.14 -5.94 -20.82
CA SER A 658 -7.10 -5.52 -21.77
C SER A 658 -5.95 -6.52 -21.89
N GLY A 659 -5.54 -7.16 -20.78
CA GLY A 659 -4.54 -8.23 -20.84
C GLY A 659 -5.01 -9.43 -21.65
N PRO A 660 -6.18 -10.04 -21.35
CA PRO A 660 -6.84 -11.05 -22.19
C PRO A 660 -6.97 -10.63 -23.65
N ALA A 661 -7.34 -9.37 -23.95
CA ALA A 661 -7.47 -8.87 -25.32
C ALA A 661 -6.16 -9.01 -26.14
N VAL A 662 -5.01 -8.72 -25.52
CA VAL A 662 -3.69 -8.88 -26.17
C VAL A 662 -3.41 -10.35 -26.51
N LEU A 663 -3.74 -11.28 -25.62
CA LEU A 663 -3.62 -12.72 -25.87
C LEU A 663 -4.50 -13.15 -27.05
N LEU A 664 -5.78 -12.79 -27.01
CA LEU A 664 -6.77 -13.18 -28.02
C LEU A 664 -6.42 -12.60 -29.40
N ALA A 665 -5.93 -11.36 -29.46
CA ALA A 665 -5.41 -10.78 -30.69
C ALA A 665 -4.17 -11.53 -31.21
N ARG A 666 -3.31 -12.03 -30.33
CA ARG A 666 -2.18 -12.90 -30.70
C ARG A 666 -2.67 -14.24 -31.26
N CYS A 667 -3.66 -14.87 -30.63
CA CYS A 667 -4.25 -16.11 -31.12
C CYS A 667 -4.88 -15.93 -32.49
N ALA A 668 -5.59 -14.81 -32.74
CA ALA A 668 -6.13 -14.48 -34.09
C ALA A 668 -5.04 -14.43 -35.15
N ARG A 669 -3.90 -13.80 -34.87
CA ARG A 669 -2.75 -13.75 -35.78
C ARG A 669 -2.12 -15.12 -36.05
N LEU A 670 -2.04 -15.95 -35.02
CA LEU A 670 -1.44 -17.31 -35.13
C LEU A 670 -2.32 -18.29 -35.86
N THR A 671 -3.64 -18.23 -35.70
CA THR A 671 -4.58 -19.20 -36.25
C THR A 671 -5.29 -18.74 -37.52
N GLY A 672 -5.35 -17.44 -37.79
CA GLY A 672 -6.17 -16.83 -38.81
C GLY A 672 -7.69 -16.90 -38.56
N ASP A 673 -8.12 -17.40 -37.40
CA ASP A 673 -9.54 -17.53 -37.02
C ASP A 673 -10.08 -16.21 -36.48
N GLU A 674 -11.14 -15.73 -37.15
CA GLU A 674 -11.78 -14.44 -36.87
C GLU A 674 -12.49 -14.40 -35.51
N GLU A 675 -12.89 -15.54 -34.95
CA GLU A 675 -13.56 -15.61 -33.63
C GLU A 675 -12.64 -15.11 -32.51
N TRP A 676 -11.35 -15.39 -32.60
CA TRP A 676 -10.36 -14.81 -31.63
C TRP A 676 -10.29 -13.28 -31.78
N ALA A 677 -10.34 -12.75 -32.98
CA ALA A 677 -10.30 -11.31 -33.21
C ALA A 677 -11.55 -10.61 -32.63
N LYS A 678 -12.73 -11.21 -32.87
CA LYS A 678 -13.99 -10.71 -32.29
C LYS A 678 -13.98 -10.73 -30.75
N ALA A 679 -13.47 -11.81 -30.15
CA ALA A 679 -13.32 -11.93 -28.72
C ALA A 679 -12.34 -10.89 -28.16
N ALA A 680 -11.21 -10.64 -28.84
CA ALA A 680 -10.26 -9.60 -28.44
C ALA A 680 -10.90 -8.20 -28.43
N ALA A 681 -11.66 -7.86 -29.48
CA ALA A 681 -12.38 -6.59 -29.53
C ALA A 681 -13.45 -6.48 -28.43
N THR A 682 -14.13 -7.58 -28.12
CA THR A 682 -15.12 -7.65 -27.02
C THR A 682 -14.46 -7.41 -25.68
N ALA A 683 -13.27 -7.96 -25.42
CA ALA A 683 -12.50 -7.76 -24.22
C ALA A 683 -12.08 -6.28 -24.06
N VAL A 684 -11.58 -5.63 -25.12
CA VAL A 684 -11.29 -4.18 -25.08
C VAL A 684 -12.54 -3.36 -24.76
N ARG A 685 -13.69 -3.69 -25.40
CA ARG A 685 -14.97 -3.00 -25.12
C ARG A 685 -15.43 -3.20 -23.68
N ALA A 686 -15.10 -4.32 -23.06
CA ALA A 686 -15.44 -4.55 -21.64
C ALA A 686 -14.76 -3.53 -20.72
N ASP A 687 -13.46 -3.28 -20.92
CA ASP A 687 -12.73 -2.24 -20.16
C ASP A 687 -13.22 -0.82 -20.54
N LEU A 688 -13.53 -0.55 -21.82
CA LEU A 688 -14.02 0.76 -22.27
C LEU A 688 -15.35 1.19 -21.64
N LYS A 689 -16.12 0.28 -21.02
CA LYS A 689 -17.30 0.66 -20.20
C LYS A 689 -16.95 1.58 -19.03
N HIS A 690 -15.72 1.49 -18.57
CA HIS A 690 -15.18 2.33 -17.49
C HIS A 690 -14.58 3.65 -17.99
N ALA A 691 -14.55 3.88 -19.31
CA ALA A 691 -13.96 5.07 -19.90
C ALA A 691 -14.72 6.34 -19.53
N ARG A 692 -13.97 7.41 -19.33
CA ARG A 692 -14.47 8.78 -19.14
C ARG A 692 -13.62 9.72 -19.99
N GLU A 693 -14.28 10.56 -20.73
CA GLU A 693 -13.63 11.65 -21.45
C GLU A 693 -13.65 12.92 -20.60
N LEU A 694 -12.50 13.56 -20.50
CA LEU A 694 -12.32 14.83 -19.80
C LEU A 694 -11.32 15.68 -20.57
N ASP A 695 -11.74 16.85 -21.05
CA ASP A 695 -10.89 17.80 -21.79
C ASP A 695 -10.10 17.14 -22.94
N GLY A 696 -10.76 16.24 -23.69
CA GLY A 696 -10.16 15.50 -24.79
C GLY A 696 -9.16 14.39 -24.38
N THR A 697 -9.05 14.09 -23.09
CA THR A 697 -8.32 12.92 -22.59
C THR A 697 -9.28 11.76 -22.37
N LEU A 698 -8.78 10.52 -22.54
CA LEU A 698 -9.48 9.30 -22.19
C LEU A 698 -8.83 8.71 -20.94
N GLN A 699 -9.62 8.55 -19.88
CA GLN A 699 -9.16 7.94 -18.62
C GLN A 699 -10.12 6.83 -18.20
N MET A 700 -9.63 5.86 -17.43
CA MET A 700 -10.45 4.76 -16.91
C MET A 700 -10.89 5.06 -15.49
N ARG A 701 -12.19 4.90 -15.22
CA ARG A 701 -12.73 4.96 -13.85
C ARG A 701 -12.46 3.66 -13.15
N SER A 702 -11.71 3.73 -12.04
CA SER A 702 -11.55 2.64 -11.09
C SER A 702 -11.87 3.15 -9.69
N SER A 703 -12.82 2.50 -9.03
CA SER A 703 -13.40 3.02 -7.78
C SER A 703 -13.89 4.48 -7.93
N GLN A 704 -13.31 5.41 -7.18
CA GLN A 704 -13.64 6.85 -7.23
C GLN A 704 -12.65 7.68 -8.06
N ARG A 705 -11.69 7.04 -8.76
CA ARG A 705 -10.58 7.71 -9.45
C ARG A 705 -10.62 7.54 -10.95
N LEU A 706 -10.03 8.50 -11.66
CA LEU A 706 -9.73 8.42 -13.09
C LEU A 706 -8.23 8.14 -13.24
N LEU A 707 -7.90 7.04 -13.91
CA LEU A 707 -6.55 6.52 -13.99
C LEU A 707 -6.04 6.47 -15.44
N PRO A 708 -4.87 7.07 -15.72
CA PRO A 708 -4.23 7.02 -17.04
C PRO A 708 -3.20 5.90 -17.19
N TYR A 709 -2.96 5.08 -16.16
CA TYR A 709 -1.77 4.24 -16.05
C TYR A 709 -1.80 2.96 -16.90
N LEU A 710 -0.67 2.24 -16.86
CA LEU A 710 -0.46 1.03 -17.66
C LEU A 710 -1.17 -0.19 -17.07
N ALA A 711 -0.96 -0.46 -15.79
CA ALA A 711 -1.53 -1.64 -15.14
C ALA A 711 -3.04 -1.49 -14.96
N GLU A 712 -3.47 -0.33 -14.48
CA GLU A 712 -4.86 0.03 -14.24
C GLU A 712 -5.12 1.42 -14.82
N GLY A 713 -5.70 1.49 -16.01
CA GLY A 713 -5.95 2.78 -16.67
C GLY A 713 -5.90 2.76 -18.18
N SER A 714 -6.04 3.94 -18.77
CA SER A 714 -6.21 4.11 -20.23
C SER A 714 -4.98 3.75 -21.05
N ALA A 715 -3.76 3.91 -20.54
CA ALA A 715 -2.55 3.50 -21.25
C ALA A 715 -2.54 1.99 -21.51
N GLY A 716 -2.96 1.16 -20.54
CA GLY A 716 -3.08 -0.29 -20.72
C GLY A 716 -4.16 -0.68 -21.70
N VAL A 717 -5.32 -0.02 -21.63
CA VAL A 717 -6.42 -0.25 -22.59
C VAL A 717 -6.01 0.14 -24.01
N ALA A 718 -5.33 1.26 -24.18
CA ALA A 718 -4.84 1.72 -25.48
C ALA A 718 -3.79 0.77 -26.07
N LEU A 719 -2.85 0.23 -25.27
CA LEU A 719 -1.92 -0.80 -25.71
C LEU A 719 -2.63 -2.06 -26.21
N ALA A 720 -3.68 -2.50 -25.50
CA ALA A 720 -4.47 -3.65 -25.94
C ALA A 720 -5.25 -3.35 -27.22
N ALA A 721 -5.79 -2.14 -27.35
CA ALA A 721 -6.49 -1.71 -28.58
C ALA A 721 -5.56 -1.70 -29.79
N MET A 722 -4.31 -1.22 -29.65
CA MET A 722 -3.30 -1.25 -30.73
C MET A 722 -2.90 -2.67 -31.13
N ALA A 723 -3.12 -3.67 -30.30
CA ALA A 723 -2.82 -5.06 -30.63
C ALA A 723 -3.90 -5.75 -31.50
N LEU A 724 -5.06 -5.13 -31.68
CA LEU A 724 -6.17 -5.71 -32.45
C LEU A 724 -5.85 -5.80 -33.96
N PRO A 725 -6.38 -6.82 -34.64
CA PRO A 725 -6.38 -6.83 -36.12
C PRO A 725 -7.11 -5.61 -36.70
N GLU A 726 -6.72 -5.20 -37.94
CA GLU A 726 -7.16 -3.95 -38.57
C GLU A 726 -8.68 -3.76 -38.62
N ALA A 727 -9.43 -4.79 -39.00
CA ALA A 727 -10.89 -4.73 -39.07
C ALA A 727 -11.54 -4.40 -37.72
N GLN A 728 -11.06 -5.04 -36.66
CA GLN A 728 -11.54 -4.81 -35.29
C GLN A 728 -11.04 -3.47 -34.71
N ALA A 729 -9.82 -3.08 -35.06
CA ALA A 729 -9.23 -1.79 -34.67
C ALA A 729 -10.04 -0.62 -35.25
N THR A 730 -10.44 -0.68 -36.53
CA THR A 730 -11.31 0.31 -37.17
C THR A 730 -12.70 0.34 -36.50
N ALA A 731 -13.28 -0.83 -36.17
CA ALA A 731 -14.62 -0.94 -35.58
C ALA A 731 -14.75 -0.36 -34.17
N ILE A 732 -13.68 -0.10 -33.48
CA ILE A 732 -13.67 0.47 -32.10
C ILE A 732 -12.98 1.83 -32.02
N ASP A 733 -12.58 2.44 -33.18
CA ASP A 733 -11.83 3.70 -33.23
C ASP A 733 -10.56 3.69 -32.37
N VAL A 734 -9.65 2.77 -32.65
CA VAL A 734 -8.35 2.66 -31.95
C VAL A 734 -7.58 3.99 -31.94
N THR A 735 -7.63 4.74 -33.05
CA THR A 735 -6.94 6.03 -33.15
C THR A 735 -7.47 7.05 -32.15
N GLY A 736 -8.78 7.15 -31.97
CA GLY A 736 -9.41 7.99 -30.94
C GLY A 736 -9.02 7.57 -29.53
N ILE A 737 -9.09 6.24 -29.24
CA ILE A 737 -8.70 5.67 -27.95
C ILE A 737 -7.23 5.99 -27.62
N VAL A 738 -6.30 5.71 -28.54
CA VAL A 738 -4.86 5.94 -28.35
C VAL A 738 -4.56 7.43 -28.22
N SER A 739 -5.20 8.29 -29.01
CA SER A 739 -5.02 9.74 -28.95
C SER A 739 -5.51 10.33 -27.60
N GLY A 740 -6.68 9.87 -27.12
CA GLY A 740 -7.22 10.27 -25.81
C GLY A 740 -6.36 9.80 -24.64
N ALA A 741 -5.90 8.53 -24.68
CA ALA A 741 -5.01 7.97 -23.66
C ALA A 741 -3.61 8.62 -23.69
N ALA A 742 -3.07 8.94 -24.88
CA ALA A 742 -1.77 9.61 -24.99
C ALA A 742 -1.80 11.02 -24.38
N ARG A 743 -2.89 11.76 -24.62
CA ARG A 743 -3.09 13.06 -23.94
C ARG A 743 -3.20 12.88 -22.42
N ALA A 744 -3.90 11.84 -21.94
CA ALA A 744 -3.97 11.53 -20.51
C ALA A 744 -2.59 11.13 -19.91
N ALA A 745 -1.73 10.49 -20.71
CA ALA A 745 -0.37 10.11 -20.32
C ALA A 745 0.65 11.28 -20.38
N ALA A 746 0.34 12.35 -21.12
CA ALA A 746 1.22 13.51 -21.30
C ALA A 746 1.04 14.59 -20.22
N VAL A 747 0.51 14.22 -19.03
CA VAL A 747 0.31 15.15 -17.92
C VAL A 747 1.64 15.55 -17.25
N HIS A 748 1.65 16.74 -16.68
CA HIS A 748 2.86 17.29 -16.07
C HIS A 748 3.16 16.65 -14.70
N THR A 749 2.14 16.43 -13.89
CA THR A 749 2.29 15.94 -12.52
C THR A 749 1.84 14.49 -12.39
N VAL A 750 2.77 13.64 -11.96
CA VAL A 750 2.55 12.23 -11.62
C VAL A 750 3.32 11.94 -10.33
N VAL A 751 2.64 11.44 -9.31
CA VAL A 751 3.24 11.23 -7.99
C VAL A 751 4.13 9.98 -7.96
N GLN A 752 3.69 8.87 -8.58
CA GLN A 752 4.41 7.60 -8.55
C GLN A 752 5.37 7.46 -9.73
N ALA A 753 6.52 6.80 -9.49
CA ALA A 753 7.57 6.62 -10.49
C ALA A 753 7.39 5.37 -11.36
N GLY A 754 6.75 4.33 -10.82
CA GLY A 754 6.77 2.95 -11.32
C GLY A 754 6.27 2.74 -12.75
N LEU A 755 6.52 1.52 -13.27
CA LEU A 755 6.06 1.11 -14.59
C LEU A 755 4.55 0.82 -14.61
N PHE A 756 4.02 0.19 -13.56
CA PHE A 756 2.61 -0.24 -13.57
C PHE A 756 1.66 0.94 -13.39
N ASN A 757 1.82 1.72 -12.35
CA ASN A 757 0.92 2.83 -12.01
C ASN A 757 1.70 4.13 -11.77
N GLY A 758 2.59 4.48 -12.68
CA GLY A 758 3.43 5.66 -12.52
C GLY A 758 4.02 6.19 -13.83
N ARG A 759 4.93 7.13 -13.67
CA ARG A 759 5.54 7.91 -14.75
C ARG A 759 6.29 7.05 -15.77
N SER A 760 7.01 5.99 -15.31
CA SER A 760 7.71 5.07 -16.22
C SER A 760 6.73 4.35 -17.16
N GLY A 761 5.55 3.95 -16.66
CA GLY A 761 4.51 3.31 -17.50
C GLY A 761 3.90 4.24 -18.53
N LEU A 762 3.71 5.51 -18.18
CA LEU A 762 3.24 6.51 -19.13
C LEU A 762 4.26 6.76 -20.23
N ALA A 763 5.56 6.88 -19.89
CA ALA A 763 6.63 7.00 -20.88
C ALA A 763 6.72 5.77 -21.80
N TYR A 764 6.59 4.57 -21.21
CA TYR A 764 6.57 3.31 -21.95
C TYR A 764 5.41 3.28 -22.97
N PHE A 765 4.20 3.59 -22.55
CA PHE A 765 3.04 3.64 -23.44
C PHE A 765 3.22 4.68 -24.56
N LEU A 766 3.62 5.90 -24.22
CA LEU A 766 3.83 6.99 -25.20
C LEU A 766 4.87 6.62 -26.26
N SER A 767 5.91 5.86 -25.89
CA SER A 767 6.91 5.37 -26.85
C SER A 767 6.32 4.45 -27.92
N HIS A 768 5.23 3.73 -27.60
CA HIS A 768 4.54 2.82 -28.51
C HIS A 768 3.41 3.50 -29.30
N ALA A 769 2.96 4.68 -28.86
CA ALA A 769 1.82 5.38 -29.48
C ALA A 769 2.18 6.22 -30.70
N SER A 770 3.46 6.26 -31.15
CA SER A 770 3.97 7.16 -32.20
C SER A 770 3.28 7.01 -33.55
N ALA A 771 2.84 5.80 -33.90
CA ALA A 771 2.11 5.55 -35.17
C ALA A 771 0.73 6.22 -35.20
N HIS A 772 0.11 6.47 -34.07
CA HIS A 772 -1.20 7.09 -33.92
C HIS A 772 -1.11 8.56 -33.51
N VAL A 773 -0.07 8.94 -32.77
CA VAL A 773 0.11 10.27 -32.17
C VAL A 773 1.53 10.75 -32.42
N PRO A 774 1.77 11.61 -33.44
CA PRO A 774 3.11 12.10 -33.80
C PRO A 774 3.87 12.80 -32.65
N GLN A 775 3.17 13.39 -31.68
CA GLN A 775 3.76 14.08 -30.53
C GLN A 775 4.17 13.13 -29.40
N ALA A 776 3.71 11.88 -29.40
CA ALA A 776 3.91 10.93 -28.31
C ALA A 776 5.40 10.69 -27.95
N PRO A 777 6.36 10.61 -28.92
CA PRO A 777 7.77 10.48 -28.57
C PRO A 777 8.31 11.65 -27.74
N SER A 778 7.95 12.89 -28.06
CA SER A 778 8.39 14.07 -27.30
C SER A 778 7.77 14.10 -25.90
N TRP A 779 6.54 13.64 -25.77
CA TRP A 779 5.89 13.47 -24.46
C TRP A 779 6.53 12.35 -23.63
N ALA A 780 6.93 11.23 -24.27
CA ALA A 780 7.68 10.16 -23.61
C ALA A 780 9.02 10.66 -23.06
N GLU A 781 9.79 11.41 -23.86
CA GLU A 781 11.03 12.03 -23.40
C GLU A 781 10.80 13.02 -22.24
N HIS A 782 9.72 13.80 -22.30
CA HIS A 782 9.34 14.70 -21.22
C HIS A 782 9.05 13.92 -19.91
N GLN A 783 8.29 12.82 -19.97
CA GLN A 783 8.04 11.96 -18.82
C GLN A 783 9.34 11.38 -18.27
N MET A 784 10.28 10.95 -19.12
CA MET A 784 11.58 10.45 -18.70
C MET A 784 12.45 11.54 -18.05
N ARG A 785 12.41 12.79 -18.52
CA ARG A 785 13.11 13.90 -17.82
C ARG A 785 12.54 14.13 -16.42
N LEU A 786 11.21 14.20 -16.30
CA LEU A 786 10.55 14.38 -15.00
C LEU A 786 10.72 13.18 -14.06
N LEU A 787 11.00 11.98 -14.57
CA LEU A 787 11.29 10.81 -13.76
C LEU A 787 12.52 10.99 -12.89
N SER A 788 13.48 11.86 -13.28
CA SER A 788 14.67 12.16 -12.47
C SER A 788 14.38 12.77 -11.11
N LEU A 789 13.21 13.39 -10.93
CA LEU A 789 12.75 13.86 -9.60
C LEU A 789 12.59 12.70 -8.58
N HIS A 790 12.36 11.49 -9.08
CA HIS A 790 12.09 10.29 -8.26
C HIS A 790 13.35 9.41 -8.09
N VAL A 791 14.53 9.92 -8.38
CA VAL A 791 15.77 9.16 -8.37
C VAL A 791 16.66 9.60 -7.21
N ALA A 792 17.08 8.60 -6.41
CA ALA A 792 18.22 8.76 -5.51
C ALA A 792 19.51 8.42 -6.27
N ASP A 793 20.52 9.27 -6.17
CA ASP A 793 21.84 9.06 -6.76
C ASP A 793 22.89 8.92 -5.64
N HIS A 794 23.54 7.76 -5.59
CA HIS A 794 24.60 7.45 -4.65
C HIS A 794 25.87 7.04 -5.42
N ASP A 795 26.84 7.92 -5.49
CA ASP A 795 28.12 7.68 -6.18
C ASP A 795 27.97 7.23 -7.65
N GLY A 796 27.05 7.87 -8.37
CA GLY A 796 26.73 7.57 -9.76
C GLY A 796 25.95 6.26 -9.97
N ALA A 797 25.40 5.66 -8.92
CA ALA A 797 24.40 4.60 -8.97
C ALA A 797 23.02 5.21 -8.70
N GLN A 798 22.08 5.01 -9.63
CA GLN A 798 20.74 5.57 -9.57
C GLN A 798 19.72 4.51 -9.20
N VAL A 799 18.83 4.83 -8.23
CA VAL A 799 17.72 3.97 -7.82
C VAL A 799 16.45 4.81 -7.67
N LEU A 800 15.30 4.25 -8.08
CA LEU A 800 14.02 4.93 -7.97
C LEU A 800 13.40 4.76 -6.57
N TYR A 801 12.66 5.78 -6.14
CA TYR A 801 11.69 5.64 -5.07
C TYR A 801 10.52 4.78 -5.56
N GLY A 802 10.16 3.78 -4.75
CA GLY A 802 9.02 2.90 -4.98
C GLY A 802 7.68 3.58 -4.66
N ASN A 803 6.63 2.79 -4.62
CA ASN A 803 5.30 3.28 -4.28
C ASN A 803 5.30 4.01 -2.93
N GLN A 804 4.40 5.00 -2.79
CA GLN A 804 4.29 5.90 -1.62
C GLN A 804 5.50 6.82 -1.41
N LEU A 805 6.60 6.72 -2.18
CA LEU A 805 7.84 7.51 -2.07
C LEU A 805 8.55 7.39 -0.70
N LEU A 806 8.28 6.32 0.05
CA LEU A 806 8.81 6.11 1.40
C LEU A 806 10.16 5.41 1.41
N ARG A 807 10.41 4.53 0.43
CA ARG A 807 11.64 3.72 0.29
C ARG A 807 11.98 3.55 -1.19
N LEU A 808 13.19 3.10 -1.45
CA LEU A 808 13.68 2.74 -2.78
C LEU A 808 13.11 1.39 -3.23
N SER A 809 13.02 1.21 -4.55
CA SER A 809 12.62 -0.06 -5.17
C SER A 809 13.41 -0.31 -6.45
N THR A 810 13.77 -1.57 -6.67
CA THR A 810 14.43 -2.00 -7.91
C THR A 810 13.58 -2.91 -8.78
N ASP A 811 12.39 -3.33 -8.32
CA ASP A 811 11.53 -4.24 -9.06
C ASP A 811 10.98 -3.65 -10.38
N LEU A 812 10.34 -4.51 -11.18
CA LEU A 812 9.79 -4.12 -12.47
C LEU A 812 8.54 -3.23 -12.35
N ALA A 813 7.66 -3.53 -11.39
CA ALA A 813 6.37 -2.86 -11.29
C ALA A 813 6.49 -1.42 -10.77
N THR A 814 7.33 -1.22 -9.74
CA THR A 814 7.37 0.03 -8.97
C THR A 814 8.72 0.73 -9.00
N GLY A 815 9.80 0.04 -9.41
CA GLY A 815 11.17 0.46 -9.19
C GLY A 815 12.01 0.69 -10.45
N SER A 816 13.33 0.63 -10.23
CA SER A 816 14.37 0.96 -11.22
C SER A 816 14.34 0.08 -12.46
N ALA A 817 13.95 -1.21 -12.34
CA ALA A 817 13.84 -2.10 -13.50
C ALA A 817 12.72 -1.63 -14.45
N GLY A 818 11.60 -1.16 -13.92
CA GLY A 818 10.54 -0.57 -14.74
C GLY A 818 10.98 0.70 -15.48
N ALA A 819 11.73 1.57 -14.80
CA ALA A 819 12.31 2.76 -15.41
C ALA A 819 13.34 2.42 -16.51
N LEU A 820 14.14 1.37 -16.28
CA LEU A 820 15.12 0.87 -17.25
C LEU A 820 14.43 0.38 -18.52
N LEU A 821 13.32 -0.39 -18.36
CA LEU A 821 12.52 -0.87 -19.48
C LEU A 821 11.87 0.30 -20.24
N ALA A 822 11.33 1.30 -19.56
CA ALA A 822 10.76 2.50 -20.16
C ALA A 822 11.83 3.32 -20.93
N ALA A 823 13.00 3.50 -20.31
CA ALA A 823 14.12 4.20 -20.96
C ALA A 823 14.62 3.47 -22.22
N GLN A 824 14.56 2.15 -22.25
CA GLN A 824 14.88 1.38 -23.44
C GLN A 824 13.80 1.50 -24.50
N ALA A 825 12.51 1.51 -24.13
CA ALA A 825 11.40 1.69 -25.03
C ALA A 825 11.43 3.06 -25.76
N THR A 826 11.94 4.12 -25.11
CA THR A 826 12.10 5.43 -25.74
C THR A 826 13.24 5.46 -26.79
N LYS A 827 14.17 4.50 -26.75
CA LYS A 827 15.30 4.42 -27.69
C LYS A 827 15.07 3.43 -28.82
N THR A 828 14.37 2.35 -28.54
CA THR A 828 14.16 1.25 -29.49
C THR A 828 12.76 0.64 -29.30
N SER A 829 12.11 0.23 -30.39
CA SER A 829 10.81 -0.47 -30.33
C SER A 829 10.89 -1.92 -29.78
N GLY A 830 12.06 -2.35 -29.30
CA GLY A 830 12.32 -3.74 -28.88
C GLY A 830 12.08 -4.07 -27.41
N ALA A 831 11.85 -3.08 -26.55
CA ALA A 831 11.62 -3.30 -25.11
C ALA A 831 10.24 -3.90 -24.87
N ARG A 832 10.15 -5.17 -24.40
CA ARG A 832 8.91 -5.94 -24.30
C ARG A 832 8.52 -6.16 -22.84
N LEU A 833 7.34 -5.72 -22.49
CA LEU A 833 6.71 -6.03 -21.21
C LEU A 833 5.95 -7.37 -21.23
N LEU A 834 5.44 -7.74 -22.41
CA LEU A 834 4.60 -8.94 -22.61
C LEU A 834 5.24 -9.90 -23.60
N PRO A 835 5.08 -11.23 -23.40
CA PRO A 835 5.38 -12.23 -24.42
C PRO A 835 4.58 -11.97 -25.72
N GLY A 836 5.24 -11.95 -26.86
CA GLY A 836 4.56 -11.89 -28.16
C GLY A 836 3.73 -10.63 -28.50
N ALA A 837 3.80 -9.58 -27.70
CA ALA A 837 3.00 -8.37 -27.86
C ALA A 837 3.69 -7.31 -28.74
N HIS A 838 3.97 -7.61 -30.01
CA HIS A 838 4.29 -6.56 -30.99
C HIS A 838 3.53 -6.81 -32.28
N PRO A 839 2.99 -5.78 -32.95
CA PRO A 839 2.77 -5.84 -34.38
C PRO A 839 4.15 -6.06 -35.02
N THR A 840 4.35 -7.20 -35.67
CA THR A 840 5.48 -7.39 -36.56
C THR A 840 5.47 -6.24 -37.56
N GLN A 841 6.55 -5.45 -37.60
CA GLN A 841 6.85 -4.71 -38.82
C GLN A 841 6.97 -5.76 -39.91
N GLY A 842 5.98 -5.78 -40.82
CA GLY A 842 6.01 -6.56 -42.05
C GLY A 842 7.09 -6.06 -43.00
#